data_f78f6a142399f4fcbd810628ecd3baf7
#
_entry.id   f78f6a142399f4fcbd810628ecd3baf7
#
_cell.length_a   1.000
_cell.length_b   1.000
_cell.length_c   1.000
_cell.angle_alpha   90.00
_cell.angle_beta   90.00
_cell.angle_gamma   90.00
#
_symmetry.space_group_name_H-M   'P 1'
#
loop_
_entity.id
_entity.type
_entity.pdbx_description
1 polymer ?
#
loop_
_entity_poly.entity_id
_entity_poly.type
_entity_poly.pdbx_seq_one_letter_code
_entity_poly.pdbx_strand_id
1 'polypeptide(L)'
;MINTIDISGKWELFISENNRTSLPDNYNDSIILPDTLSDAAKVAENKNRDEGYLTDKYTFTGYAWFRRSCTLESDMTGLVSILTLERTRVSTLYIDGAEVGTCDSLCSTHRYDISSYMTAGTHEIVIRVANVGYKTGGGHMTSPDTQTNWLGIVGKMNIEIYPRSYISDVRVIASADGSLSVRGLVKGADNAVVTATVTAPGGIRVLKANIIADGDTFESEFRLENAQLWDEFERNIYSLELRCGEDIFNTSFGFVTFSNIDRKLLVNGSEAFLRGKHDGMIFPLTAYAPCDVNDWKERLKIAKSYGINHYRFHTCCPPDAAFTAADELGIYMEPELPFWGTIAAKGEDGYNEEEQDYLINEGIRIIKEFSHHPSFVMMSLGNELWGSRERLGEIIDVLRRENHSIFFTSGSNNFQFWPAEIPQEDFFAGVRLSRDRLFRGSYAMCDAPLGHIQTDKPNTAYDYDAIIRGENGSENEGGDTIQIQYGTGVKTVKLSAADGSYIPHKPIISHEVGQYDYFPDFDEMKMYTGPLVPRYLDIFRERLEEKGLYTQWGDFFEAVGAHCTQCYKDEIETALRSSELSGFQLLDLQDFNGQGVSLVGVLNAFMQSKGFITPEDWRGFCDSNVLLAKTEKYVFGADEKPSVEILLSSYGKGKIKSGAVRYSLRSDELDINGSVEFTSSDARLTSVGTFVPDFSGITKPQKAVLTLAMGELHNSYVFWLYPQTNVEITENGIKTADDELIFTDSVEKAKALIASGKKAMVITDGSNAIENAYCADFWNYHMFRVISESMNKPVAPGTMGLLIDKNDKLFSAFPCEKFTTPQWYEAVTHSKADILDDTPDVTPIVQVVDNTERCHRLGMLYKRNGILHCSIRLWEAADVPEIKQLAKSITENF
;
A
#
# COMPACT_ATOMS: atom_id res chain seq x y z
N MET A 1 16.67 -29.06 -20.59
CA MET A 1 16.13 -30.12 -19.69
C MET A 1 15.52 -31.23 -20.50
N ILE A 2 15.83 -32.51 -20.18
CA ILE A 2 15.31 -33.68 -20.91
C ILE A 2 14.19 -34.44 -20.20
N ASN A 3 14.13 -34.33 -18.87
CA ASN A 3 13.09 -34.95 -18.05
C ASN A 3 12.93 -34.23 -16.71
N THR A 4 11.82 -34.49 -16.04
CA THR A 4 11.52 -34.01 -14.69
C THR A 4 10.87 -35.13 -13.90
N ILE A 5 11.35 -35.38 -12.68
CA ILE A 5 10.75 -36.31 -11.73
C ILE A 5 10.07 -35.48 -10.63
N ASP A 6 8.76 -35.57 -10.55
CA ASP A 6 7.98 -34.94 -9.48
C ASP A 6 8.19 -35.73 -8.18
N ILE A 7 8.66 -35.04 -7.14
CA ILE A 7 8.86 -35.59 -5.80
C ILE A 7 7.80 -35.10 -4.80
N SER A 8 6.72 -34.49 -5.25
CA SER A 8 5.56 -34.17 -4.42
C SER A 8 4.86 -35.43 -3.88
N GLY A 9 3.98 -35.25 -2.89
CA GLY A 9 3.20 -36.36 -2.31
C GLY A 9 3.55 -36.64 -0.87
N LYS A 10 3.44 -37.90 -0.42
CA LYS A 10 3.63 -38.28 1.00
C LYS A 10 5.10 -38.32 1.38
N TRP A 11 5.45 -37.60 2.45
CA TRP A 11 6.75 -37.59 3.11
C TRP A 11 6.60 -37.98 4.58
N GLU A 12 7.55 -38.69 5.15
CA GLU A 12 7.67 -38.89 6.59
C GLU A 12 8.16 -37.58 7.23
N LEU A 13 7.74 -37.31 8.46
CA LEU A 13 7.98 -36.04 9.15
C LEU A 13 8.57 -36.26 10.54
N PHE A 14 9.61 -35.51 10.85
CA PHE A 14 10.12 -35.31 12.22
C PHE A 14 10.30 -33.81 12.47
N ILE A 15 9.89 -33.31 13.62
CA ILE A 15 10.03 -31.90 14.01
C ILE A 15 10.83 -31.75 15.30
N SER A 16 11.61 -30.68 15.43
CA SER A 16 12.46 -30.41 16.60
C SER A 16 12.66 -28.91 16.80
N GLU A 17 12.47 -28.40 18.01
CA GLU A 17 12.83 -27.02 18.38
C GLU A 17 14.35 -26.81 18.42
N ASN A 18 15.12 -27.88 18.64
CA ASN A 18 16.56 -27.81 18.74
C ASN A 18 17.23 -28.17 17.41
N ASN A 19 18.29 -27.43 17.08
CA ASN A 19 19.13 -27.76 15.94
C ASN A 19 19.84 -29.08 16.17
N ARG A 20 19.57 -30.08 15.31
CA ARG A 20 20.27 -31.34 15.27
C ARG A 20 21.22 -31.34 14.07
N THR A 21 22.44 -31.77 14.30
CA THR A 21 23.43 -31.99 13.22
C THR A 21 23.39 -33.41 12.64
N SER A 22 22.72 -34.37 13.33
CA SER A 22 22.50 -35.73 12.87
C SER A 22 21.09 -35.96 12.37
N LEU A 23 20.94 -36.82 11.38
CA LEU A 23 19.63 -37.24 10.88
C LEU A 23 18.80 -37.88 12.01
N PRO A 24 17.46 -37.69 12.02
CA PRO A 24 16.58 -38.38 12.96
C PRO A 24 16.60 -39.90 12.75
N ASP A 25 16.66 -40.68 13.83
CA ASP A 25 16.57 -42.14 13.77
C ASP A 25 15.14 -42.62 13.44
N ASN A 26 14.13 -41.83 13.86
CA ASN A 26 12.72 -42.16 13.70
C ASN A 26 11.94 -40.93 13.22
N TYR A 27 10.98 -41.14 12.31
CA TYR A 27 10.03 -40.17 11.85
C TYR A 27 8.64 -40.56 12.36
N ASN A 28 8.04 -39.71 13.20
CA ASN A 28 6.88 -40.11 14.00
C ASN A 28 5.54 -39.67 13.33
N ASP A 29 5.61 -38.93 12.24
CA ASP A 29 4.43 -38.42 11.52
C ASP A 29 4.68 -38.43 10.00
N SER A 30 3.70 -37.95 9.24
CA SER A 30 3.82 -37.75 7.79
C SER A 30 3.04 -36.54 7.34
N ILE A 31 3.45 -35.96 6.23
CA ILE A 31 2.82 -34.78 5.57
C ILE A 31 2.72 -35.04 4.07
N ILE A 32 1.79 -34.39 3.40
CA ILE A 32 1.72 -34.37 1.94
C ILE A 32 2.36 -33.05 1.50
N LEU A 33 3.51 -33.10 0.85
CA LEU A 33 4.18 -31.91 0.28
C LEU A 33 3.83 -31.77 -1.22
N PRO A 34 3.78 -30.54 -1.74
CA PRO A 34 4.08 -29.26 -1.09
C PRO A 34 2.99 -28.81 -0.12
N ASP A 35 3.39 -28.34 1.07
CA ASP A 35 2.51 -27.82 2.11
C ASP A 35 3.34 -27.21 3.25
N THR A 36 2.68 -26.57 4.22
CA THR A 36 3.27 -26.08 5.47
C THR A 36 2.81 -26.92 6.67
N LEU A 37 3.59 -26.88 7.76
CA LEU A 37 3.18 -27.54 9.01
C LEU A 37 1.92 -26.92 9.61
N SER A 38 1.71 -25.64 9.39
CA SER A 38 0.54 -24.88 9.86
C SER A 38 -0.72 -25.29 9.10
N ASP A 39 -0.69 -25.28 7.78
CA ASP A 39 -1.83 -25.63 6.93
C ASP A 39 -2.20 -27.13 7.09
N ALA A 40 -1.20 -28.01 7.14
CA ALA A 40 -1.38 -29.44 7.42
C ALA A 40 -1.75 -29.74 8.88
N ALA A 41 -1.84 -28.76 9.78
CA ALA A 41 -2.10 -28.93 11.22
C ALA A 41 -1.19 -29.97 11.90
N LYS A 42 0.12 -29.95 11.61
CA LYS A 42 1.13 -30.89 12.11
C LYS A 42 1.80 -30.46 13.41
N VAL A 43 1.48 -29.29 13.91
CA VAL A 43 2.08 -28.69 15.10
C VAL A 43 1.00 -28.27 16.09
N ALA A 44 1.41 -27.82 17.26
CA ALA A 44 0.49 -27.45 18.33
C ALA A 44 -0.41 -26.27 17.95
N GLU A 45 -1.66 -26.31 18.38
CA GLU A 45 -2.58 -25.18 18.23
C GLU A 45 -2.06 -23.97 19.02
N ASN A 46 -1.95 -22.84 18.34
CA ASN A 46 -1.61 -21.57 18.95
C ASN A 46 -2.87 -20.98 19.58
N LYS A 47 -2.85 -20.78 20.91
CA LYS A 47 -3.92 -20.18 21.68
C LYS A 47 -3.66 -18.72 22.07
N ASN A 48 -2.55 -18.16 21.62
CA ASN A 48 -2.24 -16.75 21.87
C ASN A 48 -3.32 -15.87 21.24
N ARG A 49 -3.61 -14.78 21.92
CA ARG A 49 -4.57 -13.79 21.45
C ARG A 49 -3.79 -12.52 21.10
N ASP A 50 -3.30 -12.48 19.86
CA ASP A 50 -2.58 -11.32 19.35
C ASP A 50 -3.57 -10.28 18.82
N GLU A 51 -3.36 -9.05 19.21
CA GLU A 51 -4.16 -7.88 18.84
C GLU A 51 -3.56 -7.15 17.62
N GLY A 52 -2.29 -7.34 17.37
CA GLY A 52 -1.52 -6.56 16.40
C GLY A 52 -1.37 -7.19 15.01
N TYR A 53 -1.82 -8.44 14.80
CA TYR A 53 -1.65 -9.12 13.50
C TYR A 53 -2.51 -10.39 13.40
N LEU A 54 -2.60 -10.95 12.18
CA LEU A 54 -3.21 -12.26 11.95
C LEU A 54 -2.41 -13.36 12.67
N THR A 55 -3.12 -14.19 13.41
CA THR A 55 -2.50 -15.25 14.21
C THR A 55 -2.45 -16.56 13.44
N ASP A 56 -1.28 -17.20 13.38
CA ASP A 56 -1.15 -18.58 12.94
C ASP A 56 -1.92 -19.51 13.88
N LYS A 57 -2.89 -20.26 13.36
CA LYS A 57 -3.69 -21.19 14.15
C LYS A 57 -2.85 -22.34 14.70
N TYR A 58 -1.84 -22.77 13.95
CA TYR A 58 -0.89 -23.77 14.32
C TYR A 58 0.51 -23.20 14.11
N THR A 59 1.27 -23.02 15.17
CA THR A 59 2.57 -22.35 15.09
C THR A 59 3.70 -23.24 15.57
N PHE A 60 4.84 -23.16 14.92
CA PHE A 60 6.07 -23.83 15.29
C PHE A 60 7.29 -23.04 14.84
N THR A 61 8.28 -22.98 15.71
CA THR A 61 9.57 -22.36 15.42
C THR A 61 10.69 -23.39 15.67
N GLY A 62 11.46 -23.68 14.63
CA GLY A 62 12.52 -24.69 14.72
C GLY A 62 12.82 -25.37 13.39
N TYR A 63 12.88 -26.68 13.40
CA TYR A 63 13.37 -27.53 12.30
C TYR A 63 12.37 -28.62 11.97
N ALA A 64 12.04 -28.78 10.69
CA ALA A 64 11.27 -29.88 10.14
C ALA A 64 12.19 -30.73 9.25
N TRP A 65 12.11 -32.04 9.41
CA TRP A 65 12.84 -33.02 8.61
C TRP A 65 11.83 -33.84 7.83
N PHE A 66 11.90 -33.77 6.51
CA PHE A 66 11.06 -34.51 5.59
C PHE A 66 11.88 -35.62 4.95
N ARG A 67 11.39 -36.87 5.03
CA ARG A 67 12.07 -38.02 4.48
C ARG A 67 11.20 -38.77 3.47
N ARG A 68 11.81 -39.16 2.36
CA ARG A 68 11.16 -39.98 1.34
C ARG A 68 12.17 -40.90 0.64
N SER A 69 11.75 -42.12 0.29
CA SER A 69 12.49 -42.98 -0.60
C SER A 69 12.10 -42.72 -2.06
N CYS A 70 13.09 -42.65 -2.94
CA CYS A 70 12.95 -42.54 -4.37
C CYS A 70 13.66 -43.73 -5.05
N THR A 71 12.98 -44.47 -5.92
CA THR A 71 13.59 -45.60 -6.61
C THR A 71 13.82 -45.24 -8.08
N LEU A 72 15.09 -45.39 -8.51
CA LEU A 72 15.50 -45.21 -9.89
C LEU A 72 15.65 -46.57 -10.58
N GLU A 73 14.96 -46.71 -11.71
CA GLU A 73 15.00 -47.97 -12.47
C GLU A 73 16.32 -48.17 -13.23
N SER A 74 17.02 -47.10 -13.53
CA SER A 74 18.28 -47.08 -14.29
C SER A 74 19.27 -46.08 -13.72
N ASP A 75 20.56 -46.32 -13.99
CA ASP A 75 21.64 -45.39 -13.64
C ASP A 75 21.55 -44.10 -14.48
N MET A 76 21.58 -42.95 -13.83
CA MET A 76 21.52 -41.62 -14.43
C MET A 76 22.79 -40.79 -14.15
N THR A 77 23.87 -41.41 -13.59
CA THR A 77 25.11 -40.69 -13.24
C THR A 77 25.83 -40.06 -14.44
N GLY A 78 25.45 -40.44 -15.66
CA GLY A 78 25.89 -39.79 -16.91
C GLY A 78 25.16 -38.49 -17.28
N LEU A 79 24.11 -38.16 -16.54
CA LEU A 79 23.28 -36.96 -16.71
C LEU A 79 23.53 -36.01 -15.55
N VAL A 80 23.06 -34.75 -15.69
CA VAL A 80 23.05 -33.80 -14.59
C VAL A 80 21.65 -33.77 -13.97
N SER A 81 21.56 -33.92 -12.66
CA SER A 81 20.29 -33.96 -11.93
C SER A 81 20.29 -32.93 -10.81
N ILE A 82 19.34 -32.02 -10.89
CA ILE A 82 19.18 -30.91 -9.96
C ILE A 82 17.87 -31.10 -9.20
N LEU A 83 17.93 -31.26 -7.88
CA LEU A 83 16.75 -31.22 -7.05
C LEU A 83 16.38 -29.76 -6.81
N THR A 84 15.11 -29.42 -7.07
CA THR A 84 14.58 -28.06 -6.95
C THR A 84 13.41 -28.01 -5.97
N LEU A 85 13.43 -26.96 -5.12
CA LEU A 85 12.33 -26.58 -4.24
C LEU A 85 11.94 -25.15 -4.57
N GLU A 86 10.73 -24.92 -5.07
CA GLU A 86 10.33 -23.61 -5.60
C GLU A 86 10.34 -22.53 -4.51
N ARG A 87 9.70 -22.79 -3.36
CA ARG A 87 9.70 -21.89 -2.20
C ARG A 87 9.79 -22.67 -0.90
N THR A 88 10.69 -22.23 -0.05
CA THR A 88 10.85 -22.76 1.31
C THR A 88 11.59 -21.76 2.19
N ARG A 89 11.92 -22.15 3.42
CA ARG A 89 12.81 -21.43 4.33
C ARG A 89 14.25 -21.95 4.17
N VAL A 90 15.13 -21.76 5.14
CA VAL A 90 16.49 -22.30 5.05
C VAL A 90 16.43 -23.83 4.94
N SER A 91 16.89 -24.41 3.84
CA SER A 91 16.83 -25.85 3.64
C SER A 91 18.21 -26.49 3.51
N THR A 92 18.36 -27.73 4.03
CA THR A 92 19.54 -28.58 3.86
C THR A 92 19.09 -29.91 3.30
N LEU A 93 19.73 -30.34 2.21
CA LEU A 93 19.45 -31.62 1.56
C LEU A 93 20.46 -32.69 1.96
N TYR A 94 19.95 -33.89 2.20
CA TYR A 94 20.73 -35.11 2.41
C TYR A 94 20.27 -36.22 1.45
N ILE A 95 21.18 -36.97 0.89
CA ILE A 95 20.90 -38.15 0.06
C ILE A 95 21.68 -39.34 0.67
N ASP A 96 21.00 -40.44 0.95
CA ASP A 96 21.59 -41.67 1.54
C ASP A 96 22.44 -41.36 2.78
N GLY A 97 22.01 -40.44 3.59
CA GLY A 97 22.68 -40.02 4.81
C GLY A 97 23.79 -38.98 4.65
N ALA A 98 24.23 -38.70 3.42
CA ALA A 98 25.25 -37.68 3.14
C ALA A 98 24.64 -36.31 2.91
N GLU A 99 25.21 -35.27 3.51
CA GLU A 99 24.83 -33.89 3.27
C GLU A 99 25.25 -33.45 1.86
N VAL A 100 24.29 -32.97 1.06
CA VAL A 100 24.52 -32.42 -0.28
C VAL A 100 24.83 -30.91 -0.21
N GLY A 101 24.09 -30.16 0.63
CA GLY A 101 24.29 -28.73 0.80
C GLY A 101 23.14 -28.02 1.49
N THR A 102 23.35 -26.74 1.76
CA THR A 102 22.35 -25.83 2.36
C THR A 102 22.08 -24.64 1.45
N CYS A 103 20.81 -24.22 1.34
CA CYS A 103 20.39 -23.00 0.68
C CYS A 103 19.58 -22.13 1.67
N ASP A 104 19.91 -20.84 1.73
CA ASP A 104 19.36 -19.86 2.66
C ASP A 104 18.49 -18.80 1.97
N SER A 105 18.25 -18.91 0.65
CA SER A 105 17.39 -17.97 -0.06
C SER A 105 15.95 -18.00 0.49
N LEU A 106 15.36 -16.82 0.66
CA LEU A 106 13.94 -16.67 1.03
C LEU A 106 13.05 -16.36 -0.19
N CYS A 107 13.69 -15.96 -1.31
CA CYS A 107 12.99 -15.39 -2.45
C CYS A 107 13.15 -16.20 -3.75
N SER A 108 14.17 -17.05 -3.86
CA SER A 108 14.46 -17.80 -5.09
C SER A 108 14.37 -19.31 -4.88
N THR A 109 14.28 -20.07 -5.97
CA THR A 109 14.23 -21.52 -6.00
C THR A 109 15.53 -22.11 -5.42
N HIS A 110 15.41 -23.04 -4.48
CA HIS A 110 16.55 -23.84 -3.96
C HIS A 110 16.92 -24.90 -4.96
N ARG A 111 18.22 -24.99 -5.30
CA ARG A 111 18.78 -25.91 -6.32
C ARG A 111 19.94 -26.67 -5.75
N TYR A 112 19.91 -28.02 -5.84
CA TYR A 112 20.94 -28.94 -5.34
C TYR A 112 21.37 -29.86 -6.45
N ASP A 113 22.65 -29.86 -6.77
CA ASP A 113 23.22 -30.87 -7.68
C ASP A 113 23.34 -32.21 -6.98
N ILE A 114 22.55 -33.17 -7.41
CA ILE A 114 22.48 -34.53 -6.88
C ILE A 114 22.98 -35.56 -7.87
N SER A 115 23.67 -35.17 -8.96
CA SER A 115 24.05 -36.00 -10.07
C SER A 115 24.85 -37.24 -9.64
N SER A 116 25.73 -37.08 -8.65
CA SER A 116 26.57 -38.20 -8.14
C SER A 116 25.80 -39.28 -7.36
N TYR A 117 24.56 -38.98 -6.94
CA TYR A 117 23.70 -39.90 -6.19
C TYR A 117 22.69 -40.64 -7.08
N MET A 118 22.60 -40.31 -8.36
CA MET A 118 21.56 -40.85 -9.25
C MET A 118 21.91 -42.19 -9.88
N THR A 119 22.28 -43.15 -9.04
CA THR A 119 22.53 -44.55 -9.42
C THR A 119 21.23 -45.38 -9.45
N ALA A 120 21.22 -46.54 -10.17
CA ALA A 120 20.06 -47.44 -10.11
C ALA A 120 19.89 -48.01 -8.69
N GLY A 121 18.66 -47.95 -8.17
CA GLY A 121 18.36 -48.42 -6.81
C GLY A 121 17.41 -47.49 -6.07
N THR A 122 17.25 -47.76 -4.79
CA THR A 122 16.43 -46.91 -3.91
C THR A 122 17.31 -46.00 -3.10
N HIS A 123 17.06 -44.67 -3.24
CA HIS A 123 17.76 -43.62 -2.51
C HIS A 123 16.83 -42.99 -1.47
N GLU A 124 17.41 -42.67 -0.31
CA GLU A 124 16.72 -41.90 0.73
C GLU A 124 17.01 -40.43 0.56
N ILE A 125 15.97 -39.64 0.35
CA ILE A 125 16.03 -38.17 0.27
C ILE A 125 15.53 -37.61 1.60
N VAL A 126 16.35 -36.78 2.27
CA VAL A 126 15.95 -36.07 3.48
C VAL A 126 16.16 -34.57 3.26
N ILE A 127 15.11 -33.79 3.50
CA ILE A 127 15.16 -32.35 3.43
C ILE A 127 14.90 -31.81 4.83
N ARG A 128 15.86 -31.08 5.40
CA ARG A 128 15.68 -30.33 6.63
C ARG A 128 15.29 -28.89 6.24
N VAL A 129 14.22 -28.38 6.81
CA VAL A 129 13.81 -26.95 6.66
C VAL A 129 13.81 -26.29 8.02
N ALA A 130 14.33 -25.06 8.10
CA ALA A 130 14.40 -24.28 9.33
C ALA A 130 13.74 -22.90 9.11
N ASN A 131 12.86 -22.50 10.04
CA ASN A 131 12.32 -21.14 10.11
C ASN A 131 12.95 -20.32 11.25
N VAL A 132 14.20 -20.62 11.53
CA VAL A 132 15.06 -19.95 12.53
C VAL A 132 16.46 -19.75 11.96
N GLY A 133 17.21 -18.82 12.57
CA GLY A 133 18.61 -18.59 12.21
C GLY A 133 18.77 -17.95 10.83
N TYR A 134 17.86 -17.08 10.46
CA TYR A 134 18.00 -16.27 9.26
C TYR A 134 19.18 -15.30 9.37
N LYS A 135 19.83 -15.03 8.24
CA LYS A 135 20.91 -14.04 8.15
C LYS A 135 20.41 -12.62 7.99
N THR A 136 19.12 -12.44 7.78
CA THR A 136 18.45 -11.14 7.66
C THR A 136 17.32 -11.02 8.67
N GLY A 137 16.89 -9.80 8.95
CA GLY A 137 15.83 -9.52 9.91
C GLY A 137 15.01 -8.28 9.59
N GLY A 138 14.01 -8.02 10.42
CA GLY A 138 13.13 -6.85 10.31
C GLY A 138 12.11 -6.89 9.18
N GLY A 139 12.39 -7.58 8.09
CA GLY A 139 11.51 -7.67 6.92
C GLY A 139 10.36 -8.67 7.07
N HIS A 140 9.34 -8.54 6.23
CA HIS A 140 8.11 -9.33 6.28
C HIS A 140 8.33 -10.82 6.00
N MET A 141 9.40 -11.20 5.30
CA MET A 141 9.69 -12.61 5.03
C MET A 141 10.08 -13.42 6.27
N THR A 142 10.52 -12.77 7.33
CA THR A 142 11.01 -13.41 8.56
C THR A 142 10.20 -13.04 9.80
N SER A 143 9.31 -12.05 9.70
CA SER A 143 8.48 -11.58 10.79
C SER A 143 7.25 -12.48 10.98
N PRO A 144 6.91 -12.86 12.23
CA PRO A 144 5.69 -13.63 12.51
C PRO A 144 4.41 -12.80 12.39
N ASP A 145 4.51 -11.48 12.39
CA ASP A 145 3.39 -10.55 12.41
C ASP A 145 2.87 -10.20 11.00
N THR A 146 3.61 -10.49 9.94
CA THR A 146 3.18 -10.20 8.55
C THR A 146 2.81 -11.44 7.76
N GLN A 147 3.79 -12.21 7.32
CA GLN A 147 3.54 -13.38 6.48
C GLN A 147 3.44 -14.68 7.27
N THR A 148 3.39 -14.59 8.59
CA THR A 148 3.69 -15.70 9.49
C THR A 148 5.05 -16.34 9.20
N ASN A 149 5.72 -16.86 10.20
CA ASN A 149 6.99 -17.55 9.99
C ASN A 149 6.75 -19.04 9.68
N TRP A 150 5.96 -19.30 8.61
CA TRP A 150 5.58 -20.65 8.22
C TRP A 150 6.77 -21.57 7.97
N LEU A 151 6.60 -22.84 8.20
CA LEU A 151 7.61 -23.88 8.00
C LEU A 151 7.07 -24.98 7.09
N GLY A 152 7.72 -25.19 5.96
CA GLY A 152 7.31 -26.18 4.98
C GLY A 152 7.99 -25.96 3.63
N ILE A 153 7.47 -26.61 2.60
CA ILE A 153 7.89 -26.46 1.20
C ILE A 153 6.64 -26.22 0.38
N VAL A 154 6.59 -25.15 -0.39
CA VAL A 154 5.44 -24.79 -1.22
C VAL A 154 5.85 -24.63 -2.69
N GLY A 155 4.89 -24.72 -3.60
CA GLY A 155 5.16 -24.73 -5.02
C GLY A 155 5.74 -26.07 -5.51
N LYS A 156 6.50 -26.06 -6.58
CA LYS A 156 7.01 -27.25 -7.22
C LYS A 156 8.18 -27.88 -6.44
N MET A 157 8.21 -29.21 -6.43
CA MET A 157 9.27 -30.00 -5.84
C MET A 157 9.69 -31.05 -6.89
N ASN A 158 10.83 -30.86 -7.55
CA ASN A 158 11.21 -31.69 -8.70
C ASN A 158 12.68 -32.11 -8.65
N ILE A 159 13.01 -33.19 -9.37
CA ILE A 159 14.36 -33.46 -9.83
C ILE A 159 14.38 -33.18 -11.34
N GLU A 160 15.06 -32.12 -11.74
CA GLU A 160 15.25 -31.71 -13.13
C GLU A 160 16.46 -32.47 -13.70
N ILE A 161 16.29 -33.15 -14.84
CA ILE A 161 17.32 -33.95 -15.44
C ILE A 161 17.77 -33.31 -16.75
N TYR A 162 19.06 -33.08 -16.85
CA TYR A 162 19.73 -32.45 -17.99
C TYR A 162 20.74 -33.41 -18.64
N PRO A 163 21.02 -33.23 -19.94
CA PRO A 163 22.15 -33.87 -20.55
C PRO A 163 23.45 -33.37 -19.92
N ARG A 164 24.56 -34.08 -20.15
CA ARG A 164 25.87 -33.73 -19.56
C ARG A 164 26.26 -32.28 -19.89
N SER A 165 25.91 -31.82 -21.08
CA SER A 165 26.08 -30.43 -21.49
C SER A 165 24.72 -29.74 -21.51
N TYR A 166 24.52 -28.72 -20.72
CA TYR A 166 23.24 -28.01 -20.59
C TYR A 166 23.40 -26.53 -20.40
N ILE A 167 22.33 -25.79 -20.75
CA ILE A 167 22.25 -24.33 -20.66
C ILE A 167 21.83 -23.95 -19.23
N SER A 168 22.53 -22.99 -18.64
CA SER A 168 22.22 -22.46 -17.31
C SER A 168 22.48 -20.96 -17.22
N ASP A 169 22.07 -20.35 -16.13
CA ASP A 169 22.31 -18.93 -15.81
C ASP A 169 21.94 -17.95 -16.95
N VAL A 170 20.83 -18.20 -17.64
CA VAL A 170 20.39 -17.39 -18.77
C VAL A 170 19.91 -16.01 -18.27
N ARG A 171 20.37 -14.97 -18.98
CA ARG A 171 19.91 -13.59 -18.84
C ARG A 171 19.35 -13.11 -20.16
N VAL A 172 18.21 -12.46 -20.10
CA VAL A 172 17.57 -11.85 -21.27
C VAL A 172 17.25 -10.40 -20.93
N ILE A 173 17.82 -9.46 -21.69
CA ILE A 173 17.52 -8.02 -21.55
C ILE A 173 17.04 -7.54 -22.92
N ALA A 174 15.79 -7.02 -22.94
CA ALA A 174 15.18 -6.54 -24.17
C ALA A 174 14.67 -5.10 -23.99
N SER A 175 15.17 -4.19 -24.81
CA SER A 175 14.91 -2.75 -24.70
C SER A 175 13.99 -2.24 -25.80
N ALA A 176 13.29 -1.14 -25.53
CA ALA A 176 12.28 -0.57 -26.44
C ALA A 176 12.82 -0.16 -27.82
N ASP A 177 14.13 -0.01 -27.99
CA ASP A 177 14.76 0.24 -29.29
C ASP A 177 14.90 -1.02 -30.16
N GLY A 178 14.43 -2.17 -29.69
CA GLY A 178 14.50 -3.47 -30.34
C GLY A 178 15.80 -4.24 -30.06
N SER A 179 16.69 -3.73 -29.22
CA SER A 179 17.90 -4.47 -28.79
C SER A 179 17.52 -5.62 -27.86
N LEU A 180 18.15 -6.77 -28.06
CA LEU A 180 17.97 -7.99 -27.29
C LEU A 180 19.34 -8.57 -26.95
N SER A 181 19.72 -8.53 -25.68
CA SER A 181 20.91 -9.19 -25.15
C SER A 181 20.53 -10.54 -24.56
N VAL A 182 21.25 -11.58 -24.95
CA VAL A 182 21.09 -12.94 -24.42
C VAL A 182 22.44 -13.45 -23.98
N ARG A 183 22.60 -13.76 -22.71
CA ARG A 183 23.84 -14.35 -22.16
C ARG A 183 23.52 -15.52 -21.24
N GLY A 184 24.47 -16.43 -21.07
CA GLY A 184 24.31 -17.58 -20.17
C GLY A 184 25.55 -18.47 -20.18
N LEU A 185 25.40 -19.64 -19.56
CA LEU A 185 26.46 -20.62 -19.47
C LEU A 185 26.03 -21.93 -20.15
N VAL A 186 26.99 -22.63 -20.76
CA VAL A 186 26.84 -24.01 -21.19
C VAL A 186 27.71 -24.88 -20.25
N LYS A 187 27.11 -25.45 -19.24
CA LYS A 187 27.80 -26.35 -18.34
C LYS A 187 28.20 -27.65 -19.06
N GLY A 188 29.39 -28.17 -18.76
CA GLY A 188 29.86 -29.44 -19.25
C GLY A 188 30.35 -29.50 -20.71
N ALA A 189 30.42 -28.37 -21.39
CA ALA A 189 31.04 -28.25 -22.70
C ALA A 189 31.63 -26.86 -22.92
N ASP A 190 32.86 -26.81 -23.48
CA ASP A 190 33.52 -25.58 -23.89
C ASP A 190 33.27 -25.30 -25.38
N ASN A 191 33.18 -24.02 -25.73
CA ASN A 191 33.01 -23.54 -27.11
C ASN A 191 31.80 -24.17 -27.83
N ALA A 192 30.74 -24.46 -27.06
CA ALA A 192 29.51 -25.03 -27.60
C ALA A 192 28.76 -24.04 -28.50
N VAL A 193 27.97 -24.58 -29.41
CA VAL A 193 27.05 -23.77 -30.26
C VAL A 193 25.67 -23.78 -29.63
N VAL A 194 25.19 -22.60 -29.24
CA VAL A 194 23.82 -22.35 -28.73
C VAL A 194 22.99 -21.75 -29.87
N THR A 195 21.92 -22.41 -30.26
CA THR A 195 20.99 -21.84 -31.25
C THR A 195 19.87 -21.11 -30.50
N ALA A 196 19.77 -19.81 -30.72
CA ALA A 196 18.68 -18.95 -30.22
C ALA A 196 17.57 -18.83 -31.28
N THR A 197 16.34 -19.04 -30.86
CA THR A 197 15.13 -18.85 -31.68
C THR A 197 14.19 -17.94 -30.91
N VAL A 198 13.83 -16.79 -31.51
CA VAL A 198 12.84 -15.86 -30.93
C VAL A 198 11.54 -15.93 -31.73
N THR A 199 10.44 -16.09 -31.01
CA THR A 199 9.09 -16.11 -31.55
C THR A 199 8.31 -14.91 -30.98
N ALA A 200 7.76 -14.09 -31.86
CA ALA A 200 6.95 -12.92 -31.51
C ALA A 200 5.54 -13.33 -31.04
N PRO A 201 4.78 -12.41 -30.41
CA PRO A 201 3.36 -12.60 -30.16
C PRO A 201 2.63 -13.07 -31.44
N GLY A 202 1.74 -14.05 -31.30
CA GLY A 202 1.05 -14.67 -32.45
C GLY A 202 1.81 -15.82 -33.12
N GLY A 203 2.97 -16.23 -32.57
CA GLY A 203 3.66 -17.45 -33.00
C GLY A 203 4.59 -17.30 -34.21
N ILE A 204 4.93 -16.07 -34.60
CA ILE A 204 5.80 -15.78 -35.74
C ILE A 204 7.26 -15.79 -35.29
N ARG A 205 8.08 -16.68 -35.87
CA ARG A 205 9.53 -16.69 -35.65
C ARG A 205 10.18 -15.45 -36.30
N VAL A 206 10.77 -14.59 -35.46
CA VAL A 206 11.40 -13.32 -35.89
C VAL A 206 12.92 -13.36 -35.88
N LEU A 207 13.52 -14.31 -35.14
CA LEU A 207 14.97 -14.49 -35.10
C LEU A 207 15.32 -15.99 -35.03
N LYS A 208 16.39 -16.40 -35.72
CA LYS A 208 17.09 -17.66 -35.48
C LYS A 208 18.57 -17.42 -35.73
N ALA A 209 19.42 -17.63 -34.72
CA ALA A 209 20.85 -17.38 -34.79
C ALA A 209 21.63 -18.40 -33.97
N ASN A 210 22.89 -18.62 -34.35
CA ASN A 210 23.81 -19.40 -33.55
C ASN A 210 24.74 -18.48 -32.77
N ILE A 211 24.91 -18.77 -31.48
CA ILE A 211 25.85 -18.11 -30.57
C ILE A 211 26.96 -19.13 -30.28
N ILE A 212 28.20 -18.74 -30.44
CA ILE A 212 29.35 -19.59 -30.11
C ILE A 212 29.81 -19.20 -28.71
N ALA A 213 29.82 -20.15 -27.78
CA ALA A 213 30.31 -19.90 -26.42
C ALA A 213 31.85 -19.68 -26.48
N ASP A 214 32.36 -18.80 -25.62
CA ASP A 214 33.77 -18.63 -25.30
C ASP A 214 34.03 -19.32 -23.96
N GLY A 215 34.73 -20.45 -23.99
CA GLY A 215 34.76 -21.36 -22.88
C GLY A 215 33.36 -21.91 -22.60
N ASP A 216 32.86 -21.74 -21.40
CA ASP A 216 31.49 -22.11 -20.99
C ASP A 216 30.45 -20.97 -21.12
N THR A 217 30.88 -19.73 -21.42
CA THR A 217 30.02 -18.54 -21.47
C THR A 217 29.57 -18.23 -22.88
N PHE A 218 28.28 -18.04 -23.11
CA PHE A 218 27.75 -17.48 -24.35
C PHE A 218 27.10 -16.13 -24.12
N GLU A 219 27.34 -15.22 -25.07
CA GLU A 219 26.73 -13.89 -25.08
C GLU A 219 26.52 -13.42 -26.51
N SER A 220 25.39 -12.78 -26.77
CA SER A 220 25.10 -12.17 -28.06
C SER A 220 24.11 -11.05 -27.96
N GLU A 221 24.29 -10.04 -28.79
CA GLU A 221 23.32 -8.97 -28.95
C GLU A 221 22.62 -9.09 -30.31
N PHE A 222 21.33 -8.91 -30.32
CA PHE A 222 20.49 -8.90 -31.51
C PHE A 222 19.71 -7.59 -31.55
N ARG A 223 19.20 -7.28 -32.74
CA ARG A 223 18.28 -6.16 -32.92
C ARG A 223 17.10 -6.62 -33.78
N LEU A 224 15.90 -6.47 -33.23
CA LEU A 224 14.63 -6.74 -33.90
C LEU A 224 14.05 -5.43 -34.41
N GLU A 225 13.96 -5.28 -35.74
CA GLU A 225 13.28 -4.14 -36.34
C GLU A 225 11.76 -4.25 -36.05
N ASN A 226 11.13 -3.16 -35.62
CA ASN A 226 9.72 -3.06 -35.28
C ASN A 226 9.30 -4.03 -34.17
N ALA A 227 10.10 -4.19 -33.11
CA ALA A 227 9.74 -4.94 -31.94
C ALA A 227 8.41 -4.40 -31.33
N GLN A 228 7.50 -5.30 -31.03
CA GLN A 228 6.26 -4.94 -30.33
C GLN A 228 6.59 -4.76 -28.84
N LEU A 229 6.30 -3.58 -28.31
CA LEU A 229 6.67 -3.21 -26.96
C LEU A 229 5.72 -3.78 -25.92
N TRP A 230 6.23 -3.92 -24.69
CA TRP A 230 5.44 -4.29 -23.54
C TRP A 230 5.28 -3.08 -22.61
N ASP A 231 4.06 -2.81 -22.17
CA ASP A 231 3.70 -1.85 -21.14
C ASP A 231 2.33 -2.17 -20.53
N GLU A 232 1.79 -1.29 -19.69
CA GLU A 232 0.46 -1.49 -19.08
C GLU A 232 -0.70 -1.61 -20.10
N PHE A 233 -0.52 -1.11 -21.32
CA PHE A 233 -1.53 -1.12 -22.39
C PHE A 233 -1.26 -2.19 -23.45
N GLU A 234 0.02 -2.40 -23.79
CA GLU A 234 0.50 -3.34 -24.82
C GLU A 234 1.29 -4.47 -24.15
N ARG A 235 0.70 -5.65 -24.07
CA ARG A 235 1.23 -6.81 -23.32
C ARG A 235 1.86 -7.82 -24.28
N ASN A 236 2.84 -7.37 -25.06
CA ASN A 236 3.48 -8.19 -26.08
C ASN A 236 4.59 -9.03 -25.48
N ILE A 237 4.34 -10.34 -25.33
CA ILE A 237 5.29 -11.32 -24.79
C ILE A 237 5.87 -12.15 -25.92
N TYR A 238 7.19 -12.21 -25.97
CA TYR A 238 7.99 -13.05 -26.85
C TYR A 238 8.41 -14.31 -26.16
N SER A 239 8.68 -15.38 -26.90
CA SER A 239 9.35 -16.57 -26.39
C SER A 239 10.75 -16.69 -26.98
N LEU A 240 11.69 -17.14 -26.11
CA LEU A 240 13.07 -17.48 -26.46
C LEU A 240 13.29 -18.96 -26.22
N GLU A 241 13.63 -19.72 -27.27
CA GLU A 241 14.17 -21.06 -27.19
C GLU A 241 15.68 -21.00 -27.41
N LEU A 242 16.45 -21.53 -26.47
CA LEU A 242 17.90 -21.77 -26.60
C LEU A 242 18.13 -23.27 -26.67
N ARG A 243 18.90 -23.71 -27.66
CA ARG A 243 19.22 -25.14 -27.86
C ARG A 243 20.72 -25.34 -27.92
N CYS A 244 21.20 -26.28 -27.10
CA CYS A 244 22.59 -26.75 -27.12
C CYS A 244 22.62 -28.29 -27.12
N GLY A 245 22.95 -28.92 -28.26
CA GLY A 245 22.86 -30.36 -28.41
C GLY A 245 21.42 -30.86 -28.13
N GLU A 246 21.27 -31.71 -27.15
CA GLU A 246 19.98 -32.28 -26.70
C GLU A 246 19.25 -31.37 -25.71
N ASP A 247 19.93 -30.40 -25.11
CA ASP A 247 19.32 -29.51 -24.15
C ASP A 247 18.51 -28.39 -24.80
N ILE A 248 17.37 -28.10 -24.23
CA ILE A 248 16.47 -27.01 -24.63
C ILE A 248 16.10 -26.21 -23.36
N PHE A 249 16.40 -24.92 -23.42
CA PHE A 249 15.97 -23.94 -22.44
C PHE A 249 14.92 -23.02 -23.09
N ASN A 250 13.81 -22.80 -22.41
CA ASN A 250 12.73 -21.91 -22.86
C ASN A 250 12.45 -20.86 -21.80
N THR A 251 12.23 -19.60 -22.24
CA THR A 251 11.76 -18.51 -21.40
C THR A 251 10.92 -17.53 -22.22
N SER A 252 10.21 -16.65 -21.53
CA SER A 252 9.49 -15.52 -22.13
C SER A 252 10.19 -14.20 -21.78
N PHE A 253 9.95 -13.16 -22.57
CA PHE A 253 10.44 -11.81 -22.33
C PHE A 253 9.58 -10.77 -23.06
N GLY A 254 9.75 -9.48 -22.74
CA GLY A 254 9.12 -8.38 -23.45
C GLY A 254 10.09 -7.22 -23.66
N PHE A 255 9.86 -6.43 -24.71
CA PHE A 255 10.66 -5.23 -24.98
C PHE A 255 10.09 -4.06 -24.17
N VAL A 256 10.81 -3.66 -23.13
CA VAL A 256 10.45 -2.54 -22.26
C VAL A 256 11.70 -1.74 -21.86
N THR A 257 11.54 -0.44 -21.74
CA THR A 257 12.59 0.44 -21.21
C THR A 257 11.99 1.43 -20.24
N PHE A 258 12.43 1.40 -19.00
CA PHE A 258 12.25 2.46 -18.02
C PHE A 258 13.38 3.46 -18.16
N SER A 259 13.04 4.73 -18.16
CA SER A 259 14.00 5.86 -18.22
C SER A 259 13.40 7.07 -17.53
N ASN A 260 14.17 8.14 -17.38
CA ASN A 260 13.66 9.40 -16.85
C ASN A 260 14.24 10.62 -17.58
N ILE A 261 13.51 11.71 -17.51
CA ILE A 261 13.98 13.07 -17.80
C ILE A 261 13.65 13.89 -16.57
N ASP A 262 14.68 14.26 -15.81
CA ASP A 262 14.53 14.86 -14.49
C ASP A 262 13.57 14.00 -13.63
N ARG A 263 12.55 14.61 -13.04
CA ARG A 263 11.55 13.93 -12.21
C ARG A 263 10.48 13.15 -12.98
N LYS A 264 10.50 13.18 -14.32
CA LYS A 264 9.50 12.48 -15.14
C LYS A 264 9.92 11.06 -15.43
N LEU A 265 9.12 10.09 -15.01
CA LEU A 265 9.28 8.69 -15.38
C LEU A 265 8.82 8.48 -16.83
N LEU A 266 9.62 7.74 -17.59
CA LEU A 266 9.28 7.33 -18.95
C LEU A 266 9.22 5.81 -19.07
N VAL A 267 8.19 5.31 -19.70
CA VAL A 267 8.09 3.90 -20.13
C VAL A 267 8.06 3.90 -21.64
N ASN A 268 9.01 3.23 -22.25
CA ASN A 268 9.18 3.16 -23.71
C ASN A 268 9.23 4.57 -24.36
N GLY A 269 9.84 5.54 -23.67
CA GLY A 269 9.94 6.92 -24.12
C GLY A 269 8.68 7.77 -23.96
N SER A 270 7.59 7.21 -23.42
CA SER A 270 6.37 7.94 -23.09
C SER A 270 6.30 8.23 -21.60
N GLU A 271 5.97 9.46 -21.22
CA GLU A 271 5.78 9.83 -19.82
C GLU A 271 4.67 8.99 -19.19
N ALA A 272 4.96 8.37 -18.05
CA ALA A 272 4.08 7.47 -17.33
C ALA A 272 3.86 7.93 -15.88
N PHE A 273 2.76 7.48 -15.28
CA PHE A 273 2.43 7.71 -13.88
C PHE A 273 2.08 6.39 -13.21
N LEU A 274 2.81 6.03 -12.16
CA LEU A 274 2.57 4.81 -11.42
C LEU A 274 1.40 5.01 -10.44
N ARG A 275 0.37 4.22 -10.63
CA ARG A 275 -0.76 4.09 -9.69
C ARG A 275 -0.56 2.79 -8.94
N GLY A 276 0.29 2.88 -7.93
CA GLY A 276 0.78 1.71 -7.19
C GLY A 276 -0.04 1.34 -5.98
N LYS A 277 0.12 0.10 -5.57
CA LYS A 277 -0.26 -0.38 -4.25
C LYS A 277 0.90 -1.13 -3.59
N HIS A 278 0.90 -1.11 -2.28
CA HIS A 278 1.72 -1.95 -1.43
C HIS A 278 1.21 -3.40 -1.43
N ASP A 279 2.09 -4.39 -1.23
CA ASP A 279 1.73 -5.77 -0.98
C ASP A 279 2.72 -6.42 0.00
N GLY A 280 2.25 -6.80 1.18
CA GLY A 280 3.01 -7.56 2.18
C GLY A 280 2.91 -9.07 2.01
N MET A 281 2.34 -9.55 0.91
CA MET A 281 2.07 -10.97 0.61
C MET A 281 1.29 -11.69 1.73
N ILE A 282 0.23 -11.06 2.23
CA ILE A 282 -0.67 -11.69 3.19
C ILE A 282 -1.72 -12.51 2.45
N PHE A 283 -1.77 -13.80 2.78
CA PHE A 283 -2.71 -14.76 2.20
C PHE A 283 -3.45 -15.49 3.34
N PRO A 284 -4.61 -15.00 3.77
CA PRO A 284 -5.30 -15.51 4.95
C PRO A 284 -5.67 -17.00 4.90
N LEU A 285 -5.84 -17.56 3.68
CA LEU A 285 -6.25 -18.95 3.49
C LEU A 285 -5.10 -19.94 3.47
N THR A 286 -3.86 -19.51 3.23
CA THR A 286 -2.69 -20.38 3.08
C THR A 286 -1.52 -20.00 3.99
N ALA A 287 -1.47 -18.75 4.45
CA ALA A 287 -0.35 -18.12 5.14
C ALA A 287 0.91 -17.92 4.28
N TYR A 288 0.94 -18.41 3.05
CA TYR A 288 2.03 -18.23 2.09
C TYR A 288 1.53 -17.77 0.73
N ALA A 289 2.41 -17.12 -0.03
CA ALA A 289 2.09 -16.64 -1.38
C ALA A 289 1.87 -17.82 -2.33
N PRO A 290 0.78 -17.85 -3.12
CA PRO A 290 0.52 -18.93 -4.05
C PRO A 290 1.57 -18.99 -5.16
N CYS A 291 1.93 -20.22 -5.56
CA CYS A 291 2.82 -20.50 -6.68
C CYS A 291 2.04 -20.86 -7.97
N ASP A 292 0.75 -20.53 -8.02
CA ASP A 292 -0.11 -20.70 -9.19
C ASP A 292 -0.38 -19.36 -9.88
N VAL A 293 -0.23 -19.34 -11.21
CA VAL A 293 -0.40 -18.13 -12.02
C VAL A 293 -1.83 -17.62 -12.01
N ASN A 294 -2.83 -18.51 -11.94
CA ASN A 294 -4.24 -18.09 -11.98
C ASN A 294 -4.65 -17.40 -10.68
N ASP A 295 -4.14 -17.83 -9.53
CA ASP A 295 -4.40 -17.17 -8.24
C ASP A 295 -3.87 -15.74 -8.26
N TRP A 296 -2.70 -15.51 -8.85
CA TRP A 296 -2.17 -14.16 -9.03
C TRP A 296 -2.93 -13.35 -10.07
N LYS A 297 -3.35 -13.98 -11.18
CA LYS A 297 -4.18 -13.30 -12.19
C LYS A 297 -5.51 -12.80 -11.63
N GLU A 298 -6.14 -13.57 -10.74
CA GLU A 298 -7.38 -13.13 -10.10
C GLU A 298 -7.16 -11.87 -9.27
N ARG A 299 -6.14 -11.86 -8.41
CA ARG A 299 -5.78 -10.71 -7.57
C ARG A 299 -5.38 -9.49 -8.38
N LEU A 300 -4.48 -9.66 -9.32
CA LEU A 300 -4.00 -8.57 -10.16
C LEU A 300 -5.11 -7.98 -11.05
N LYS A 301 -6.06 -8.78 -11.54
CA LYS A 301 -7.24 -8.29 -12.25
C LYS A 301 -8.14 -7.43 -11.39
N ILE A 302 -8.34 -7.82 -10.11
CA ILE A 302 -9.11 -7.01 -9.17
C ILE A 302 -8.41 -5.66 -8.99
N ALA A 303 -7.13 -5.64 -8.65
CA ALA A 303 -6.40 -4.39 -8.49
C ALA A 303 -6.42 -3.52 -9.76
N LYS A 304 -6.24 -4.14 -10.93
CA LYS A 304 -6.32 -3.43 -12.22
C LYS A 304 -7.71 -2.85 -12.49
N SER A 305 -8.79 -3.50 -12.03
CA SER A 305 -10.14 -2.97 -12.14
C SER A 305 -10.32 -1.67 -11.33
N TYR A 306 -9.50 -1.45 -10.32
CA TYR A 306 -9.37 -0.21 -9.56
C TYR A 306 -8.28 0.74 -10.11
N GLY A 307 -7.83 0.55 -11.34
CA GLY A 307 -6.88 1.44 -12.02
C GLY A 307 -5.42 1.28 -11.60
N ILE A 308 -5.08 0.28 -10.79
CA ILE A 308 -3.70 0.00 -10.36
C ILE A 308 -2.89 -0.56 -11.53
N ASN A 309 -1.67 -0.04 -11.72
CA ASN A 309 -0.71 -0.50 -12.72
C ASN A 309 0.65 -0.88 -12.13
N HIS A 310 0.83 -0.76 -10.81
CA HIS A 310 2.11 -0.97 -10.13
C HIS A 310 1.93 -1.67 -8.79
N TYR A 311 2.82 -2.63 -8.47
CA TYR A 311 2.89 -3.34 -7.20
C TYR A 311 4.27 -3.20 -6.58
N ARG A 312 4.32 -2.65 -5.37
CA ARG A 312 5.49 -2.66 -4.50
C ARG A 312 5.34 -3.81 -3.48
N PHE A 313 6.31 -4.71 -3.44
CA PHE A 313 6.34 -5.81 -2.47
C PHE A 313 7.20 -5.43 -1.27
N HIS A 314 6.56 -5.10 -0.16
CA HIS A 314 7.20 -4.60 1.05
C HIS A 314 8.11 -5.65 1.69
N THR A 315 9.43 -5.41 1.63
CA THR A 315 10.48 -6.28 2.17
C THR A 315 10.35 -7.75 1.76
N CYS A 316 9.90 -7.99 0.55
CA CYS A 316 9.73 -9.34 0.02
C CYS A 316 9.78 -9.37 -1.52
N CYS A 317 9.92 -10.58 -2.06
CA CYS A 317 9.85 -10.85 -3.49
C CYS A 317 8.84 -11.97 -3.75
N PRO A 318 7.84 -11.77 -4.62
CA PRO A 318 6.83 -12.76 -4.92
C PRO A 318 7.40 -13.93 -5.75
N PRO A 319 6.67 -15.07 -5.87
CA PRO A 319 7.08 -16.18 -6.73
C PRO A 319 6.95 -15.85 -8.22
N ASP A 320 7.57 -16.66 -9.07
CA ASP A 320 7.53 -16.58 -10.54
C ASP A 320 6.11 -16.43 -11.12
N ALA A 321 5.15 -17.11 -10.50
CA ALA A 321 3.75 -17.04 -10.85
C ALA A 321 3.17 -15.62 -10.82
N ALA A 322 3.61 -14.78 -9.89
CA ALA A 322 3.19 -13.38 -9.79
C ALA A 322 3.71 -12.54 -10.95
N PHE A 323 4.99 -12.70 -11.29
CA PHE A 323 5.60 -12.01 -12.44
C PHE A 323 4.96 -12.45 -13.76
N THR A 324 4.75 -13.76 -13.94
CA THR A 324 4.05 -14.28 -15.11
C THR A 324 2.65 -13.68 -15.25
N ALA A 325 1.89 -13.60 -14.17
CA ALA A 325 0.56 -12.97 -14.18
C ALA A 325 0.64 -11.47 -14.48
N ALA A 326 1.63 -10.77 -13.94
CA ALA A 326 1.87 -9.35 -14.18
C ALA A 326 2.27 -9.07 -15.63
N ASP A 327 3.11 -9.91 -16.24
CA ASP A 327 3.47 -9.84 -17.66
C ASP A 327 2.25 -9.88 -18.56
N GLU A 328 1.32 -10.79 -18.29
CA GLU A 328 0.09 -10.95 -19.07
C GLU A 328 -0.93 -9.83 -18.85
N LEU A 329 -0.89 -9.18 -17.69
CA LEU A 329 -1.84 -8.13 -17.31
C LEU A 329 -1.30 -6.70 -17.48
N GLY A 330 0.00 -6.52 -17.70
CA GLY A 330 0.64 -5.22 -17.82
C GLY A 330 0.67 -4.49 -16.47
N ILE A 331 1.33 -5.08 -15.48
CA ILE A 331 1.52 -4.50 -14.15
C ILE A 331 3.03 -4.41 -13.87
N TYR A 332 3.50 -3.24 -13.47
CA TYR A 332 4.89 -2.99 -13.12
C TYR A 332 5.18 -3.48 -11.71
N MET A 333 6.19 -4.34 -11.55
CA MET A 333 6.53 -5.00 -10.29
C MET A 333 7.80 -4.42 -9.69
N GLU A 334 7.75 -4.16 -8.38
CA GLU A 334 8.87 -3.68 -7.56
C GLU A 334 9.04 -4.59 -6.34
N PRO A 335 9.80 -5.70 -6.45
CA PRO A 335 10.21 -6.46 -5.28
C PRO A 335 11.24 -5.69 -4.46
N GLU A 336 11.26 -5.94 -3.13
CA GLU A 336 12.26 -5.45 -2.21
C GLU A 336 13.13 -6.59 -1.68
N LEU A 337 14.37 -6.29 -1.27
CA LEU A 337 15.15 -7.21 -0.46
C LEU A 337 14.41 -7.49 0.86
N PRO A 338 14.51 -8.70 1.40
CA PRO A 338 13.81 -9.09 2.64
C PRO A 338 14.47 -8.47 3.89
N PHE A 339 14.47 -7.13 3.95
CA PHE A 339 15.20 -6.40 4.96
C PHE A 339 14.51 -5.08 5.36
N TRP A 340 14.49 -4.82 6.66
CA TRP A 340 14.10 -3.56 7.28
C TRP A 340 15.04 -3.28 8.46
N GLY A 341 16.02 -2.42 8.27
CA GLY A 341 17.06 -2.23 9.27
C GLY A 341 18.16 -1.26 8.87
N THR A 342 19.34 -1.45 9.43
CA THR A 342 20.48 -0.56 9.27
C THR A 342 21.54 -1.16 8.36
N ILE A 343 21.90 -0.45 7.30
CA ILE A 343 23.01 -0.77 6.40
C ILE A 343 24.19 0.16 6.72
N ALA A 344 24.98 -0.18 7.75
CA ALA A 344 26.17 0.59 8.11
C ALA A 344 27.37 0.27 7.20
N ALA A 345 28.28 1.23 6.99
CA ALA A 345 29.53 1.00 6.29
C ALA A 345 30.53 0.23 7.18
N LYS A 346 31.54 -0.38 6.56
CA LYS A 346 32.59 -1.13 7.28
C LYS A 346 33.34 -0.23 8.26
N GLY A 347 33.27 -0.56 9.54
CA GLY A 347 33.91 0.17 10.62
C GLY A 347 32.97 1.14 11.34
N GLU A 348 31.75 1.29 10.90
CA GLU A 348 30.67 2.01 11.61
C GLU A 348 29.95 1.09 12.60
N ASP A 349 29.30 1.68 13.59
CA ASP A 349 28.45 0.95 14.53
C ASP A 349 27.24 0.33 13.80
N GLY A 350 26.93 -0.91 14.13
CA GLY A 350 25.87 -1.67 13.46
C GLY A 350 26.28 -2.32 12.14
N TYR A 351 27.58 -2.26 11.72
CA TYR A 351 28.04 -3.01 10.55
C TYR A 351 27.92 -4.52 10.77
N ASN A 352 27.20 -5.19 9.85
CA ASN A 352 27.02 -6.64 9.86
C ASN A 352 27.38 -7.22 8.47
N GLU A 353 28.60 -7.76 8.37
CA GLU A 353 29.11 -8.29 7.08
C GLU A 353 28.30 -9.50 6.57
N GLU A 354 27.94 -10.41 7.46
CA GLU A 354 27.19 -11.63 7.09
C GLU A 354 25.80 -11.31 6.55
N GLU A 355 25.11 -10.35 7.16
CA GLU A 355 23.79 -9.89 6.70
C GLU A 355 23.87 -9.15 5.38
N GLN A 356 24.84 -8.25 5.21
CA GLN A 356 25.02 -7.51 3.97
C GLN A 356 25.44 -8.41 2.81
N ASP A 357 26.32 -9.38 3.05
CA ASP A 357 26.68 -10.38 2.04
C ASP A 357 25.47 -11.26 1.66
N TYR A 358 24.64 -11.63 2.64
CA TYR A 358 23.39 -12.32 2.36
C TYR A 358 22.47 -11.48 1.48
N LEU A 359 22.22 -10.20 1.82
CA LEU A 359 21.33 -9.31 1.08
C LEU A 359 21.81 -9.08 -0.36
N ILE A 360 23.11 -8.87 -0.57
CA ILE A 360 23.69 -8.76 -1.90
C ILE A 360 23.46 -10.04 -2.71
N ASN A 361 23.76 -11.21 -2.11
CA ASN A 361 23.58 -12.50 -2.77
C ASN A 361 22.11 -12.78 -3.07
N GLU A 362 21.19 -12.42 -2.16
CA GLU A 362 19.75 -12.58 -2.36
C GLU A 362 19.25 -11.68 -3.49
N GLY A 363 19.70 -10.43 -3.56
CA GLY A 363 19.40 -9.52 -4.67
C GLY A 363 19.89 -10.06 -6.01
N ILE A 364 21.09 -10.61 -6.05
CA ILE A 364 21.64 -11.28 -7.23
C ILE A 364 20.77 -12.50 -7.63
N ARG A 365 20.34 -13.32 -6.68
CA ARG A 365 19.45 -14.48 -6.93
C ARG A 365 18.11 -14.03 -7.51
N ILE A 366 17.46 -13.00 -6.90
CA ILE A 366 16.21 -12.43 -7.38
C ILE A 366 16.34 -11.95 -8.82
N ILE A 367 17.36 -11.14 -9.12
CA ILE A 367 17.60 -10.63 -10.48
C ILE A 367 17.87 -11.79 -11.44
N LYS A 368 18.66 -12.76 -11.04
CA LYS A 368 18.97 -13.95 -11.85
C LYS A 368 17.74 -14.77 -12.19
N GLU A 369 16.85 -14.95 -11.29
CA GLU A 369 15.67 -15.78 -11.48
C GLU A 369 14.56 -15.07 -12.24
N PHE A 370 14.30 -13.80 -11.95
CA PHE A 370 13.06 -13.13 -12.40
C PHE A 370 13.27 -12.01 -13.42
N SER A 371 14.49 -11.53 -13.69
CA SER A 371 14.67 -10.36 -14.56
C SER A 371 14.43 -10.57 -16.06
N HIS A 372 14.04 -11.78 -16.46
CA HIS A 372 13.53 -12.03 -17.81
C HIS A 372 12.06 -11.58 -18.00
N HIS A 373 11.33 -11.40 -16.90
CA HIS A 373 9.96 -10.88 -16.90
C HIS A 373 9.96 -9.38 -17.23
N PRO A 374 9.23 -8.92 -18.26
CA PRO A 374 9.14 -7.50 -18.58
C PRO A 374 8.42 -6.69 -17.49
N SER A 375 7.66 -7.33 -16.61
CA SER A 375 7.04 -6.70 -15.45
C SER A 375 8.02 -6.36 -14.34
N PHE A 376 9.18 -7.02 -14.23
CA PHE A 376 10.19 -6.75 -13.22
C PHE A 376 11.05 -5.54 -13.62
N VAL A 377 10.55 -4.35 -13.41
CA VAL A 377 11.12 -3.09 -13.90
C VAL A 377 11.79 -2.24 -12.82
N MET A 378 11.46 -2.48 -11.56
CA MET A 378 11.92 -1.71 -10.41
C MET A 378 12.34 -2.62 -9.26
N MET A 379 13.26 -2.17 -8.39
CA MET A 379 13.71 -2.91 -7.21
C MET A 379 14.18 -1.96 -6.10
N SER A 380 13.81 -2.27 -4.85
CA SER A 380 14.26 -1.56 -3.65
C SER A 380 15.19 -2.42 -2.80
N LEU A 381 16.16 -1.78 -2.11
CA LEU A 381 17.03 -2.47 -1.16
C LEU A 381 16.34 -2.83 0.17
N GLY A 382 15.08 -2.46 0.35
CA GLY A 382 14.29 -2.73 1.53
C GLY A 382 13.44 -1.53 1.95
N ASN A 383 12.86 -1.57 3.15
CA ASN A 383 11.97 -0.53 3.65
C ASN A 383 12.65 0.34 4.71
N GLU A 384 12.56 1.68 4.59
CA GLU A 384 12.94 2.66 5.61
C GLU A 384 14.33 2.42 6.21
N LEU A 385 15.31 2.22 5.35
CA LEU A 385 16.65 1.82 5.75
C LEU A 385 17.43 2.95 6.43
N TRP A 386 18.26 2.56 7.40
CA TRP A 386 19.19 3.42 8.11
C TRP A 386 20.63 3.10 7.73
N GLY A 387 21.57 3.97 8.11
CA GLY A 387 23.01 3.73 8.03
C GLY A 387 23.72 4.57 6.98
N SER A 388 24.55 3.96 6.15
CA SER A 388 25.43 4.65 5.21
C SER A 388 24.82 4.76 3.81
N ARG A 389 24.66 6.01 3.34
CA ARG A 389 24.21 6.30 1.95
C ARG A 389 25.18 5.76 0.91
N GLU A 390 26.48 5.90 1.19
CA GLU A 390 27.55 5.41 0.33
C GLU A 390 27.47 3.89 0.19
N ARG A 391 27.22 3.17 1.29
CA ARG A 391 27.10 1.71 1.29
C ARG A 391 25.85 1.24 0.55
N LEU A 392 24.74 1.91 0.70
CA LEU A 392 23.53 1.64 -0.10
C LEU A 392 23.81 1.82 -1.59
N GLY A 393 24.52 2.88 -1.98
CA GLY A 393 24.92 3.11 -3.36
C GLY A 393 25.84 2.00 -3.90
N GLU A 394 26.81 1.52 -3.12
CA GLU A 394 27.70 0.41 -3.50
C GLU A 394 26.90 -0.88 -3.76
N ILE A 395 25.87 -1.17 -2.93
CA ILE A 395 25.01 -2.34 -3.11
C ILE A 395 24.22 -2.22 -4.43
N ILE A 396 23.63 -1.05 -4.70
CA ILE A 396 22.94 -0.80 -5.98
C ILE A 396 23.88 -1.03 -7.15
N ASP A 397 25.12 -0.51 -7.10
CA ASP A 397 26.11 -0.68 -8.16
C ASP A 397 26.47 -2.16 -8.39
N VAL A 398 26.48 -2.99 -7.35
CA VAL A 398 26.68 -4.45 -7.49
C VAL A 398 25.49 -5.09 -8.20
N LEU A 399 24.25 -4.82 -7.75
CA LEU A 399 23.05 -5.41 -8.32
C LEU A 399 22.81 -4.97 -9.77
N ARG A 400 23.08 -3.70 -10.10
CA ARG A 400 22.96 -3.14 -11.44
C ARG A 400 23.85 -3.83 -12.48
N ARG A 401 24.99 -4.42 -12.07
CA ARG A 401 25.86 -5.22 -12.97
C ARG A 401 25.17 -6.50 -13.44
N GLU A 402 24.25 -7.06 -12.63
CA GLU A 402 23.48 -8.24 -13.05
C GLU A 402 22.43 -7.90 -14.10
N ASN A 403 21.72 -6.77 -13.93
CA ASN A 403 20.79 -6.24 -14.94
C ASN A 403 20.66 -4.71 -14.83
N HIS A 404 21.16 -4.01 -15.83
CA HIS A 404 21.15 -2.54 -15.90
C HIS A 404 19.81 -1.94 -16.36
N SER A 405 18.84 -2.76 -16.78
CA SER A 405 17.53 -2.29 -17.22
C SER A 405 16.54 -2.10 -16.07
N ILE A 406 16.85 -2.62 -14.87
CA ILE A 406 16.03 -2.46 -13.66
C ILE A 406 16.32 -1.08 -13.05
N PHE A 407 15.27 -0.37 -12.67
CA PHE A 407 15.35 0.86 -11.87
C PHE A 407 15.48 0.53 -10.39
N PHE A 408 16.48 1.12 -9.73
CA PHE A 408 16.77 0.90 -8.32
C PHE A 408 16.44 2.12 -7.46
N THR A 409 15.91 1.89 -6.27
CA THR A 409 15.92 2.86 -5.17
C THR A 409 16.73 2.32 -3.99
N SER A 410 17.33 3.21 -3.23
CA SER A 410 18.16 2.87 -2.07
C SER A 410 17.38 2.29 -0.90
N GLY A 411 16.07 2.36 -0.96
CA GLY A 411 15.12 1.87 0.00
C GLY A 411 13.85 2.70 -0.05
N SER A 412 12.71 2.04 0.13
CA SER A 412 11.43 2.72 0.12
C SER A 412 11.32 3.60 1.37
N ASN A 413 11.32 4.93 1.12
CA ASN A 413 11.18 5.97 2.13
C ASN A 413 12.28 6.01 3.20
N ASN A 414 13.53 6.12 2.77
CA ASN A 414 14.68 6.33 3.65
C ASN A 414 14.69 7.75 4.23
N PHE A 415 13.74 8.09 5.08
CA PHE A 415 13.44 9.43 5.60
C PHE A 415 14.50 10.02 6.55
N GLN A 416 15.55 9.26 6.89
CA GLN A 416 16.66 9.72 7.74
C GLN A 416 17.75 10.46 6.97
N PHE A 417 17.78 10.33 5.65
CA PHE A 417 18.80 10.92 4.80
C PHE A 417 18.42 12.32 4.31
N TRP A 418 19.40 13.24 4.32
CA TRP A 418 19.26 14.60 3.81
C TRP A 418 20.48 15.00 2.98
N PRO A 419 20.30 15.26 1.65
CA PRO A 419 19.08 15.07 0.87
C PRO A 419 18.66 13.59 0.83
N ALA A 420 17.38 13.35 0.56
CA ALA A 420 16.81 12.01 0.57
C ALA A 420 17.35 11.13 -0.57
N GLU A 421 17.48 11.70 -1.76
CA GLU A 421 18.01 11.06 -2.97
C GLU A 421 19.52 10.76 -2.86
N ILE A 422 19.96 9.60 -3.35
CA ILE A 422 21.38 9.25 -3.51
C ILE A 422 21.76 9.14 -5.00
N PRO A 423 23.06 9.31 -5.36
CA PRO A 423 23.46 9.34 -6.77
C PRO A 423 23.15 8.07 -7.56
N GLN A 424 23.22 6.90 -6.92
CA GLN A 424 23.10 5.60 -7.56
C GLN A 424 21.68 5.16 -7.83
N GLU A 425 20.67 5.70 -7.15
CA GLU A 425 19.29 5.34 -7.41
C GLU A 425 18.76 5.96 -8.72
N ASP A 426 17.72 5.36 -9.29
CA ASP A 426 17.08 5.83 -10.52
C ASP A 426 15.77 6.56 -10.25
N PHE A 427 15.14 6.30 -9.10
CA PHE A 427 13.94 6.96 -8.62
C PHE A 427 13.98 7.09 -7.10
N PHE A 428 13.23 8.02 -6.58
CA PHE A 428 13.03 8.23 -5.16
C PHE A 428 11.62 7.78 -4.76
N ALA A 429 11.52 6.75 -3.92
CA ALA A 429 10.26 6.36 -3.27
C ALA A 429 10.25 6.96 -1.86
N GLY A 430 9.35 7.90 -1.59
CA GLY A 430 9.33 8.56 -0.30
C GLY A 430 8.35 9.71 -0.22
N VAL A 431 8.29 10.33 0.95
CA VAL A 431 7.42 11.49 1.24
C VAL A 431 8.21 12.66 1.82
N ARG A 432 9.45 12.43 2.31
CA ARG A 432 10.30 13.42 2.94
C ARG A 432 11.52 13.71 2.07
N LEU A 433 11.57 14.91 1.51
CA LEU A 433 12.63 15.32 0.61
C LEU A 433 13.88 15.81 1.33
N SER A 434 13.69 16.47 2.47
CA SER A 434 14.75 16.98 3.32
C SER A 434 14.24 17.06 4.77
N ARG A 435 15.04 17.59 5.68
CA ARG A 435 14.73 17.61 7.10
C ARG A 435 13.35 18.19 7.42
N ASP A 436 13.04 19.33 6.82
CA ASP A 436 11.83 20.11 7.12
C ASP A 436 10.87 20.17 5.90
N ARG A 437 11.12 19.40 4.84
CA ARG A 437 10.29 19.37 3.63
C ARG A 437 9.68 17.99 3.41
N LEU A 438 8.40 17.94 3.69
CA LEU A 438 7.54 16.78 3.50
C LEU A 438 6.38 17.21 2.61
N PHE A 439 6.09 16.48 1.54
CA PHE A 439 4.93 16.78 0.73
C PHE A 439 3.68 15.99 1.15
N ARG A 440 3.83 15.03 2.05
CA ARG A 440 2.74 14.30 2.69
C ARG A 440 2.99 14.17 4.18
N GLY A 441 2.01 14.50 5.03
CA GLY A 441 2.21 14.72 6.46
C GLY A 441 1.85 13.58 7.39
N SER A 442 1.05 12.60 7.02
CA SER A 442 0.78 11.47 7.91
C SER A 442 1.90 10.46 7.80
N TYR A 443 2.83 10.50 8.72
CA TYR A 443 3.94 9.59 8.70
C TYR A 443 4.36 9.14 10.10
N ALA A 444 4.92 7.93 10.20
CA ALA A 444 5.26 7.25 11.45
C ALA A 444 6.20 8.01 12.40
N MET A 445 6.78 9.13 12.00
CA MET A 445 7.61 9.96 12.86
C MET A 445 6.79 11.09 13.45
N CYS A 446 6.71 11.14 14.77
CA CYS A 446 5.95 12.11 15.56
C CYS A 446 6.33 13.57 15.34
N ASP A 447 7.27 13.90 14.47
CA ASP A 447 7.77 15.24 14.21
C ASP A 447 7.89 15.56 12.71
N ALA A 448 7.12 14.86 11.88
CA ALA A 448 7.05 15.15 10.45
C ALA A 448 6.24 16.42 10.16
N PRO A 449 6.62 17.23 9.16
CA PRO A 449 5.84 18.38 8.75
C PRO A 449 4.42 17.98 8.30
N LEU A 450 3.43 18.82 8.62
CA LEU A 450 2.11 18.70 8.04
C LEU A 450 2.19 18.98 6.53
N GLY A 451 1.51 18.21 5.77
CA GLY A 451 1.46 18.32 4.34
C GLY A 451 0.41 17.37 3.79
N HIS A 452 -0.49 16.95 4.65
CA HIS A 452 -1.45 15.90 4.36
C HIS A 452 -2.88 16.41 4.46
N ILE A 453 -3.70 15.96 3.54
CA ILE A 453 -5.13 16.29 3.46
C ILE A 453 -5.87 16.01 4.77
N GLN A 454 -5.47 14.99 5.53
CA GLN A 454 -6.08 14.61 6.80
C GLN A 454 -5.94 15.69 7.88
N THR A 455 -4.89 16.49 7.83
CA THR A 455 -4.56 17.47 8.87
C THR A 455 -4.89 18.89 8.48
N ASP A 456 -5.35 19.09 7.25
CA ASP A 456 -5.74 20.39 6.70
C ASP A 456 -7.25 20.44 6.43
N LYS A 457 -7.80 21.66 6.31
CA LYS A 457 -9.18 21.83 5.89
C LYS A 457 -9.38 21.22 4.51
N PRO A 458 -10.37 20.34 4.32
CA PRO A 458 -10.56 19.63 3.07
C PRO A 458 -10.71 20.57 1.87
N ASN A 459 -9.88 20.35 0.86
CA ASN A 459 -9.84 21.13 -0.37
C ASN A 459 -9.27 20.29 -1.52
N THR A 460 -9.32 20.81 -2.74
CA THR A 460 -8.68 20.22 -3.91
C THR A 460 -7.56 21.11 -4.47
N ALA A 461 -7.16 22.15 -3.74
CA ALA A 461 -6.13 23.10 -4.19
C ALA A 461 -4.75 22.83 -3.61
N TYR A 462 -4.59 21.79 -2.77
CA TYR A 462 -3.31 21.44 -2.18
C TYR A 462 -2.25 21.20 -3.26
N ASP A 463 -1.07 21.80 -3.09
CA ASP A 463 -0.04 21.89 -4.13
C ASP A 463 1.27 21.19 -3.73
N TYR A 464 1.42 19.93 -4.11
CA TYR A 464 2.68 19.19 -3.91
C TYR A 464 3.84 19.77 -4.73
N ASP A 465 3.56 20.38 -5.90
CA ASP A 465 4.60 20.91 -6.77
C ASP A 465 5.35 22.07 -6.11
N ALA A 466 4.61 22.98 -5.45
CA ALA A 466 5.22 24.07 -4.69
C ALA A 466 6.14 23.56 -3.56
N ILE A 467 5.73 22.50 -2.87
CA ILE A 467 6.54 21.87 -1.82
C ILE A 467 7.76 21.20 -2.42
N ILE A 468 7.62 20.43 -3.50
CA ILE A 468 8.70 19.72 -4.17
C ILE A 468 9.75 20.71 -4.73
N ARG A 469 9.31 21.85 -5.27
CA ARG A 469 10.18 22.92 -5.79
C ARG A 469 10.77 23.82 -4.70
N GLY A 470 10.31 23.71 -3.46
CA GLY A 470 10.77 24.57 -2.36
C GLY A 470 10.26 26.01 -2.43
N GLU A 471 9.17 26.25 -3.16
CA GLU A 471 8.60 27.59 -3.35
C GLU A 471 7.94 28.15 -2.08
N ASN A 472 7.53 27.28 -1.15
CA ASN A 472 6.81 27.65 0.07
C ASN A 472 7.69 28.10 1.24
N GLY A 473 9.01 28.29 1.06
CA GLY A 473 9.92 28.56 2.19
C GLY A 473 11.08 29.52 1.92
N SER A 474 11.16 30.17 0.76
CA SER A 474 12.38 30.86 0.36
C SER A 474 12.42 32.39 0.58
N GLU A 475 11.37 33.05 1.02
CA GLU A 475 11.35 34.52 1.06
C GLU A 475 11.50 35.18 2.44
N ASN A 476 11.55 34.43 3.54
CA ASN A 476 11.62 35.04 4.88
C ASN A 476 12.88 34.66 5.67
N GLU A 477 13.85 35.55 5.68
CA GLU A 477 15.05 35.47 6.54
C GLU A 477 14.75 35.54 8.07
N GLY A 478 13.51 35.42 8.48
CA GLY A 478 13.10 35.77 9.83
C GLY A 478 12.24 34.80 10.62
N GLY A 479 11.99 33.60 10.14
CA GLY A 479 11.38 32.60 11.01
C GLY A 479 10.03 32.08 10.59
N ASP A 480 9.93 31.54 9.40
CA ASP A 480 8.77 30.77 9.03
C ASP A 480 8.64 29.55 9.95
N THR A 481 7.47 29.38 10.46
CA THR A 481 7.09 28.23 11.25
C THR A 481 6.23 27.33 10.39
N ILE A 482 6.47 26.03 10.49
CA ILE A 482 5.55 25.02 9.93
C ILE A 482 4.85 24.30 11.06
N GLN A 483 3.67 23.81 10.77
CA GLN A 483 3.00 22.85 11.62
C GLN A 483 3.49 21.45 11.29
N ILE A 484 3.80 20.69 12.31
CA ILE A 484 4.16 19.27 12.18
C ILE A 484 3.15 18.43 12.94
N GLN A 485 2.89 17.24 12.44
CA GLN A 485 2.08 16.27 13.17
C GLN A 485 2.86 15.75 14.37
N TYR A 486 2.20 15.66 15.52
CA TYR A 486 2.74 15.10 16.74
C TYR A 486 1.68 14.16 17.33
N GLY A 487 1.74 12.91 16.94
CA GLY A 487 0.64 11.98 17.15
C GLY A 487 -0.61 12.43 16.40
N THR A 488 -1.73 12.47 17.10
CA THR A 488 -2.99 13.02 16.58
C THR A 488 -3.10 14.56 16.71
N GLY A 489 -2.10 15.19 17.32
CA GLY A 489 -2.05 16.63 17.54
C GLY A 489 -1.08 17.34 16.57
N VAL A 490 -1.05 18.66 16.68
CA VAL A 490 -0.23 19.56 15.85
C VAL A 490 0.72 20.36 16.71
N LYS A 491 1.99 20.48 16.26
CA LYS A 491 3.01 21.28 16.91
C LYS A 491 3.63 22.24 15.89
N THR A 492 3.82 23.51 16.28
CA THR A 492 4.52 24.50 15.45
C THR A 492 6.02 24.47 15.70
N VAL A 493 6.83 24.33 14.65
CA VAL A 493 8.29 24.35 14.69
C VAL A 493 8.85 25.38 13.71
N LYS A 494 10.08 25.84 13.94
CA LYS A 494 10.76 26.76 13.01
C LYS A 494 11.45 25.96 11.91
N LEU A 495 11.29 26.43 10.67
CA LEU A 495 12.04 25.92 9.51
C LEU A 495 13.54 26.26 9.62
N SER A 496 14.38 25.35 9.18
CA SER A 496 15.81 25.59 8.97
C SER A 496 16.03 26.18 7.58
N ALA A 497 16.69 27.33 7.49
CA ALA A 497 16.99 28.00 6.22
C ALA A 497 17.84 27.15 5.24
N ALA A 498 18.49 26.10 5.69
CA ALA A 498 19.35 25.23 4.88
C ALA A 498 18.58 24.25 3.99
N ASP A 499 17.30 23.98 4.27
CA ASP A 499 16.52 22.94 3.59
C ASP A 499 15.75 23.43 2.34
N GLY A 500 15.63 24.73 2.13
CA GLY A 500 14.81 25.31 1.06
C GLY A 500 15.39 25.17 -0.36
N SER A 501 16.68 24.88 -0.51
CA SER A 501 17.37 24.93 -1.81
C SER A 501 17.48 23.60 -2.54
N TYR A 502 17.22 22.48 -1.86
CA TYR A 502 17.30 21.16 -2.50
C TYR A 502 16.07 20.87 -3.35
N ILE A 503 16.27 20.54 -4.62
CA ILE A 503 15.22 20.10 -5.54
C ILE A 503 15.60 18.70 -6.03
N PRO A 504 14.73 17.69 -5.91
CA PRO A 504 14.99 16.36 -6.43
C PRO A 504 15.19 16.37 -7.95
N HIS A 505 15.99 15.46 -8.46
CA HIS A 505 16.32 15.34 -9.88
C HIS A 505 15.85 14.04 -10.52
N LYS A 506 15.23 13.15 -9.74
CA LYS A 506 14.78 11.82 -10.17
C LYS A 506 13.27 11.70 -10.03
N PRO A 507 12.64 10.74 -10.73
CA PRO A 507 11.22 10.45 -10.54
C PRO A 507 10.88 10.27 -9.07
N ILE A 508 9.83 10.93 -8.61
CA ILE A 508 9.36 10.86 -7.24
C ILE A 508 8.09 10.01 -7.21
N ILE A 509 8.12 8.93 -6.44
CA ILE A 509 6.97 8.09 -6.15
C ILE A 509 6.55 8.34 -4.71
N SER A 510 5.32 8.85 -4.50
CA SER A 510 4.80 9.07 -3.16
C SER A 510 4.57 7.74 -2.45
N HIS A 511 5.30 7.51 -1.38
CA HIS A 511 5.33 6.24 -0.65
C HIS A 511 4.13 6.12 0.31
N GLU A 512 3.53 4.92 0.38
CA GLU A 512 2.51 4.51 1.35
C GLU A 512 1.37 5.53 1.54
N VAL A 513 0.79 5.94 0.41
CA VAL A 513 -0.31 6.91 0.35
C VAL A 513 -1.57 6.29 0.94
N GLY A 514 -2.35 7.10 1.67
CA GLY A 514 -3.60 6.69 2.30
C GLY A 514 -3.39 6.39 3.79
N GLN A 515 -3.35 5.13 4.18
CA GLN A 515 -3.25 4.71 5.59
C GLN A 515 -4.42 5.21 6.45
N TYR A 516 -5.61 5.31 5.84
CA TYR A 516 -6.85 5.65 6.56
C TYR A 516 -7.42 4.39 7.19
N ASP A 517 -7.57 4.41 8.51
CA ASP A 517 -8.00 3.25 9.29
C ASP A 517 -9.53 3.05 9.19
N TYR A 518 -9.95 1.94 8.60
CA TYR A 518 -11.35 1.54 8.52
C TYR A 518 -11.79 0.84 9.80
N PHE A 519 -13.04 1.05 10.19
CA PHE A 519 -13.62 0.25 11.29
C PHE A 519 -13.76 -1.22 10.86
N PRO A 520 -13.52 -2.21 11.75
CA PRO A 520 -13.57 -3.62 11.41
C PRO A 520 -14.92 -4.10 10.88
N ASP A 521 -14.89 -4.96 9.86
CA ASP A 521 -16.04 -5.79 9.48
C ASP A 521 -16.01 -7.13 10.23
N PHE A 522 -16.86 -7.30 11.23
CA PHE A 522 -16.92 -8.55 12.00
C PHE A 522 -17.51 -9.74 11.23
N ASP A 523 -18.21 -9.51 10.14
CA ASP A 523 -18.69 -10.60 9.28
C ASP A 523 -17.57 -11.28 8.50
N GLU A 524 -16.44 -10.58 8.30
CA GLU A 524 -15.25 -11.12 7.65
C GLU A 524 -14.64 -12.31 8.42
N MET A 525 -14.85 -12.42 9.74
CA MET A 525 -14.34 -13.53 10.55
C MET A 525 -14.69 -14.92 9.97
N LYS A 526 -15.83 -15.06 9.30
CA LYS A 526 -16.31 -16.30 8.69
C LYS A 526 -15.50 -16.73 7.46
N MET A 527 -14.73 -15.82 6.89
CA MET A 527 -13.93 -16.06 5.69
C MET A 527 -12.56 -16.69 6.01
N TYR A 528 -12.10 -16.56 7.24
CA TYR A 528 -10.82 -17.11 7.70
C TYR A 528 -10.93 -18.62 7.96
N THR A 529 -10.98 -19.40 6.89
CA THR A 529 -11.14 -20.86 6.93
C THR A 529 -9.81 -21.63 6.83
N GLY A 530 -8.71 -20.92 6.57
CA GLY A 530 -7.35 -21.45 6.47
C GLY A 530 -6.59 -21.47 7.80
N PRO A 531 -5.24 -21.50 7.71
CA PRO A 531 -4.37 -21.54 8.89
C PRO A 531 -4.30 -20.23 9.67
N LEU A 532 -4.68 -19.09 9.09
CA LEU A 532 -4.69 -17.80 9.79
C LEU A 532 -6.02 -17.50 10.44
N VAL A 533 -5.98 -16.89 11.64
CA VAL A 533 -7.16 -16.55 12.45
C VAL A 533 -7.09 -15.08 12.87
N PRO A 534 -8.16 -14.29 12.67
CA PRO A 534 -8.19 -12.88 13.04
C PRO A 534 -8.55 -12.71 14.53
N ARG A 535 -7.66 -13.11 15.45
CA ARG A 535 -7.88 -13.04 16.92
C ARG A 535 -8.17 -11.61 17.40
N TYR A 536 -7.63 -10.62 16.73
CA TYR A 536 -7.90 -9.21 17.00
C TYR A 536 -9.40 -8.87 16.85
N LEU A 537 -10.11 -9.46 15.89
CA LEU A 537 -11.55 -9.23 15.74
C LEU A 537 -12.34 -9.78 16.93
N ASP A 538 -11.93 -10.91 17.50
CA ASP A 538 -12.54 -11.42 18.76
C ASP A 538 -12.33 -10.43 19.91
N ILE A 539 -11.11 -9.88 20.03
CA ILE A 539 -10.75 -8.91 21.08
C ILE A 539 -11.54 -7.62 20.90
N PHE A 540 -11.63 -7.08 19.69
CA PHE A 540 -12.38 -5.85 19.40
C PHE A 540 -13.88 -6.05 19.65
N ARG A 541 -14.44 -7.20 19.25
CA ARG A 541 -15.84 -7.54 19.53
C ARG A 541 -16.10 -7.56 21.03
N GLU A 542 -15.29 -8.25 21.82
CA GLU A 542 -15.44 -8.33 23.27
C GLU A 542 -15.41 -6.94 23.93
N ARG A 543 -14.49 -6.07 23.52
CA ARG A 543 -14.43 -4.68 24.00
C ARG A 543 -15.71 -3.89 23.69
N LEU A 544 -16.22 -4.02 22.46
CA LEU A 544 -17.46 -3.38 22.06
C LEU A 544 -18.67 -3.95 22.84
N GLU A 545 -18.70 -5.26 23.10
CA GLU A 545 -19.74 -5.91 23.92
C GLU A 545 -19.71 -5.41 25.37
N GLU A 546 -18.53 -5.30 25.98
CA GLU A 546 -18.34 -4.75 27.33
C GLU A 546 -18.84 -3.30 27.45
N LYS A 547 -18.69 -2.51 26.40
CA LYS A 547 -19.15 -1.11 26.31
C LYS A 547 -20.60 -0.99 25.83
N GLY A 548 -21.26 -2.08 25.47
CA GLY A 548 -22.62 -2.08 24.91
C GLY A 548 -22.74 -1.39 23.56
N LEU A 549 -21.67 -1.42 22.76
CA LEU A 549 -21.57 -0.78 21.43
C LEU A 549 -21.58 -1.78 20.28
N TYR A 550 -21.43 -3.08 20.55
CA TYR A 550 -21.33 -4.08 19.48
C TYR A 550 -22.52 -4.08 18.54
N THR A 551 -23.73 -3.76 19.01
CA THR A 551 -24.92 -3.67 18.14
C THR A 551 -24.87 -2.54 17.11
N GLN A 552 -23.93 -1.59 17.25
CA GLN A 552 -23.74 -0.45 16.36
C GLN A 552 -22.54 -0.63 15.40
N TRP A 553 -21.84 -1.78 15.47
CA TRP A 553 -20.61 -1.95 14.70
C TRP A 553 -20.80 -1.74 13.18
N GLY A 554 -21.93 -2.18 12.63
CA GLY A 554 -22.24 -1.99 11.22
C GLY A 554 -22.42 -0.51 10.83
N ASP A 555 -23.03 0.28 11.73
CA ASP A 555 -23.16 1.73 11.54
C ASP A 555 -21.79 2.43 11.61
N PHE A 556 -20.90 2.00 12.50
CA PHE A 556 -19.52 2.50 12.58
C PHE A 556 -18.73 2.15 11.32
N PHE A 557 -18.81 0.89 10.89
CA PHE A 557 -18.17 0.42 9.66
C PHE A 557 -18.60 1.25 8.43
N GLU A 558 -19.92 1.46 8.25
CA GLU A 558 -20.45 2.26 7.15
C GLU A 558 -19.99 3.73 7.22
N ALA A 559 -20.07 4.35 8.39
CA ALA A 559 -19.76 5.76 8.56
C ALA A 559 -18.26 6.04 8.37
N VAL A 560 -17.39 5.24 9.00
CA VAL A 560 -15.93 5.38 8.87
C VAL A 560 -15.49 5.05 7.46
N GLY A 561 -16.00 3.96 6.87
CA GLY A 561 -15.61 3.52 5.53
C GLY A 561 -15.97 4.52 4.43
N ALA A 562 -17.15 5.12 4.51
CA ALA A 562 -17.56 6.17 3.56
C ALA A 562 -16.64 7.40 3.64
N HIS A 563 -16.29 7.81 4.87
CA HIS A 563 -15.37 8.94 5.08
C HIS A 563 -13.95 8.63 4.60
N CYS A 564 -13.38 7.50 4.98
CA CYS A 564 -12.04 7.08 4.54
C CYS A 564 -11.93 7.00 3.01
N THR A 565 -12.96 6.50 2.34
CA THR A 565 -13.01 6.43 0.87
C THR A 565 -12.93 7.82 0.24
N GLN A 566 -13.59 8.85 0.84
CA GLN A 566 -13.47 10.24 0.39
C GLN A 566 -12.05 10.78 0.61
N CYS A 567 -11.43 10.46 1.74
CA CYS A 567 -10.04 10.85 2.02
C CYS A 567 -9.06 10.25 0.99
N TYR A 568 -9.24 8.98 0.60
CA TYR A 568 -8.46 8.37 -0.48
C TYR A 568 -8.62 9.10 -1.81
N LYS A 569 -9.85 9.48 -2.17
CA LYS A 569 -10.11 10.26 -3.38
C LYS A 569 -9.33 11.56 -3.38
N ASP A 570 -9.43 12.33 -2.31
CA ASP A 570 -8.78 13.62 -2.17
C ASP A 570 -7.25 13.51 -2.30
N GLU A 571 -6.65 12.48 -1.70
CA GLU A 571 -5.21 12.25 -1.74
C GLU A 571 -4.70 11.76 -3.11
N ILE A 572 -5.38 10.80 -3.72
CA ILE A 572 -5.04 10.31 -5.06
C ILE A 572 -5.15 11.43 -6.09
N GLU A 573 -6.21 12.24 -6.03
CA GLU A 573 -6.38 13.37 -6.93
C GLU A 573 -5.33 14.47 -6.70
N THR A 574 -4.89 14.68 -5.47
CA THR A 574 -3.79 15.61 -5.18
C THR A 574 -2.50 15.15 -5.84
N ALA A 575 -2.19 13.85 -5.79
CA ALA A 575 -1.05 13.30 -6.50
C ALA A 575 -1.18 13.44 -8.03
N LEU A 576 -2.37 13.22 -8.59
CA LEU A 576 -2.64 13.36 -10.03
C LEU A 576 -2.66 14.82 -10.50
N ARG A 577 -2.87 15.80 -9.61
CA ARG A 577 -2.73 17.24 -9.90
C ARG A 577 -1.28 17.71 -9.89
N SER A 578 -0.33 16.89 -9.42
CA SER A 578 1.09 17.21 -9.45
C SER A 578 1.69 16.98 -10.84
N SER A 579 2.50 17.92 -11.30
CA SER A 579 3.35 17.80 -12.49
C SER A 579 4.76 17.27 -12.15
N GLU A 580 5.10 17.19 -10.87
CA GLU A 580 6.41 16.81 -10.36
C GLU A 580 6.47 15.36 -9.87
N LEU A 581 5.32 14.78 -9.45
CA LEU A 581 5.25 13.37 -9.10
C LEU A 581 5.19 12.48 -10.34
N SER A 582 5.80 11.31 -10.23
CA SER A 582 5.73 10.24 -11.24
C SER A 582 4.87 9.06 -10.79
N GLY A 583 4.28 9.12 -9.60
CA GLY A 583 3.40 8.09 -9.11
C GLY A 583 3.18 8.13 -7.60
N PHE A 584 2.41 7.16 -7.15
CA PHE A 584 2.16 6.87 -5.74
C PHE A 584 2.09 5.36 -5.51
N GLN A 585 2.24 4.94 -4.26
CA GLN A 585 2.05 3.57 -3.78
C GLN A 585 1.07 3.63 -2.61
N LEU A 586 -0.14 3.10 -2.79
CA LEU A 586 -1.14 3.05 -1.73
C LEU A 586 -0.71 2.08 -0.61
N LEU A 587 -0.91 2.43 0.60
CA LEU A 587 -1.01 1.53 1.74
C LEU A 587 -2.41 1.73 2.37
N ASP A 588 -3.38 1.03 1.90
CA ASP A 588 -3.32 0.12 0.76
C ASP A 588 -4.65 0.15 -0.02
N LEU A 589 -4.75 -0.58 -1.10
CA LEU A 589 -6.03 -0.86 -1.76
C LEU A 589 -6.84 -1.92 -1.01
N GLN A 590 -6.14 -2.86 -0.35
CA GLN A 590 -6.70 -3.93 0.47
C GLN A 590 -6.22 -3.82 1.91
N ASP A 591 -6.92 -4.43 2.85
CA ASP A 591 -6.46 -4.51 4.23
C ASP A 591 -5.11 -5.21 4.34
N PHE A 592 -4.25 -4.61 5.14
CA PHE A 592 -2.94 -5.12 5.50
C PHE A 592 -2.92 -5.48 6.99
N ASN A 593 -3.60 -6.56 7.34
CA ASN A 593 -3.81 -7.00 8.73
C ASN A 593 -2.69 -7.90 9.27
N GLY A 594 -1.52 -7.86 8.67
CA GLY A 594 -0.28 -8.49 9.14
C GLY A 594 0.58 -7.58 10.01
N GLN A 595 0.51 -6.26 9.81
CA GLN A 595 1.30 -5.29 10.54
C GLN A 595 0.39 -4.28 11.23
N GLY A 596 0.29 -4.34 12.57
CA GLY A 596 -0.54 -3.41 13.34
C GLY A 596 -2.03 -3.52 13.08
N VAL A 597 -2.51 -4.59 12.44
CA VAL A 597 -3.90 -4.75 11.99
C VAL A 597 -4.35 -3.55 11.14
N SER A 598 -3.58 -3.19 10.14
CA SER A 598 -3.86 -2.05 9.28
C SER A 598 -5.05 -2.33 8.35
N LEU A 599 -6.26 -1.99 8.79
CA LEU A 599 -7.50 -2.15 8.03
C LEU A 599 -7.70 -0.92 7.12
N VAL A 600 -6.83 -0.76 6.14
CA VAL A 600 -6.67 0.48 5.36
C VAL A 600 -7.24 0.41 3.93
N GLY A 601 -7.77 -0.72 3.50
CA GLY A 601 -8.23 -0.89 2.13
C GLY A 601 -9.72 -0.64 1.92
N VAL A 602 -10.10 -0.27 0.70
CA VAL A 602 -11.49 -0.37 0.21
C VAL A 602 -11.87 -1.82 -0.11
N LEU A 603 -10.86 -2.68 -0.17
CA LEU A 603 -10.97 -4.14 -0.26
C LEU A 603 -10.52 -4.75 1.07
N ASN A 604 -11.11 -5.89 1.43
CA ASN A 604 -10.66 -6.67 2.58
C ASN A 604 -9.39 -7.48 2.26
N ALA A 605 -8.86 -8.22 3.24
CA ALA A 605 -7.65 -9.04 3.07
C ALA A 605 -7.78 -10.15 2.01
N PHE A 606 -9.00 -10.49 1.58
CA PHE A 606 -9.30 -11.44 0.51
C PHE A 606 -9.48 -10.77 -0.86
N MET A 607 -9.17 -9.49 -0.99
CA MET A 607 -9.41 -8.69 -2.19
C MET A 607 -10.90 -8.53 -2.57
N GLN A 608 -11.82 -8.69 -1.62
CA GLN A 608 -13.24 -8.46 -1.84
C GLN A 608 -13.62 -7.04 -1.46
N SER A 609 -14.52 -6.43 -2.24
CA SER A 609 -15.00 -5.08 -1.96
C SER A 609 -15.73 -5.01 -0.62
N LYS A 610 -15.42 -4.00 0.19
CA LYS A 610 -16.16 -3.65 1.40
C LYS A 610 -17.47 -2.90 1.12
N GLY A 611 -17.79 -2.61 -0.14
CA GLY A 611 -19.05 -2.03 -0.57
C GLY A 611 -19.13 -0.49 -0.56
N PHE A 612 -18.05 0.22 -0.24
CA PHE A 612 -18.06 1.68 -0.14
C PHE A 612 -17.98 2.38 -1.50
N ILE A 613 -17.33 1.74 -2.48
CA ILE A 613 -17.11 2.30 -3.81
C ILE A 613 -17.02 1.18 -4.84
N THR A 614 -17.55 1.43 -6.04
CA THR A 614 -17.37 0.51 -7.17
C THR A 614 -16.02 0.71 -7.85
N PRO A 615 -15.50 -0.29 -8.57
CA PRO A 615 -14.30 -0.12 -9.39
C PRO A 615 -14.42 1.02 -10.41
N GLU A 616 -15.60 1.19 -11.00
CA GLU A 616 -15.89 2.25 -11.98
C GLU A 616 -15.78 3.63 -11.34
N ASP A 617 -16.39 3.84 -10.17
CA ASP A 617 -16.34 5.12 -9.47
C ASP A 617 -14.93 5.43 -8.95
N TRP A 618 -14.20 4.41 -8.48
CA TRP A 618 -12.81 4.55 -8.06
C TRP A 618 -11.92 4.97 -9.25
N ARG A 619 -12.11 4.36 -10.41
CA ARG A 619 -11.41 4.76 -11.62
C ARG A 619 -11.75 6.17 -12.10
N GLY A 620 -12.84 6.75 -11.66
CA GLY A 620 -13.13 8.16 -11.88
C GLY A 620 -12.03 9.11 -11.39
N PHE A 621 -11.26 8.68 -10.38
CA PHE A 621 -10.13 9.45 -9.82
C PHE A 621 -8.80 8.66 -9.73
N CYS A 622 -8.76 7.40 -10.12
CA CYS A 622 -7.56 6.54 -10.10
C CYS A 622 -7.44 5.76 -11.41
N ASP A 623 -7.14 6.46 -12.50
CA ASP A 623 -6.94 5.83 -13.81
C ASP A 623 -5.84 6.56 -14.61
N SER A 624 -5.51 6.04 -15.76
CA SER A 624 -4.53 6.61 -16.70
C SER A 624 -4.98 7.97 -17.28
N ASN A 625 -6.28 8.24 -17.36
CA ASN A 625 -6.83 9.54 -17.72
C ASN A 625 -7.91 9.93 -16.74
N VAL A 626 -7.77 11.10 -16.10
CA VAL A 626 -8.68 11.56 -15.05
C VAL A 626 -9.01 13.05 -15.26
N LEU A 627 -10.30 13.39 -15.16
CA LEU A 627 -10.76 14.78 -15.07
C LEU A 627 -10.73 15.21 -13.61
N LEU A 628 -10.12 16.35 -13.32
CA LEU A 628 -9.92 16.87 -11.97
C LEU A 628 -10.55 18.26 -11.84
N ALA A 629 -11.13 18.56 -10.68
CA ALA A 629 -11.48 19.91 -10.29
C ALA A 629 -10.48 20.42 -9.24
N LYS A 630 -10.11 21.72 -9.34
CA LYS A 630 -9.30 22.41 -8.34
C LYS A 630 -10.11 23.55 -7.76
N THR A 631 -10.34 23.52 -6.44
CA THR A 631 -11.06 24.53 -5.68
C THR A 631 -10.53 24.60 -4.25
N GLU A 632 -10.59 25.78 -3.63
CA GLU A 632 -10.00 26.04 -2.32
C GLU A 632 -10.73 25.34 -1.17
N LYS A 633 -11.98 24.93 -1.34
CA LYS A 633 -12.79 24.27 -0.31
C LYS A 633 -14.01 23.57 -0.92
N TYR A 634 -14.73 22.83 -0.10
CA TYR A 634 -15.97 22.15 -0.47
C TYR A 634 -17.23 22.82 0.09
N VAL A 635 -17.08 23.83 0.96
CA VAL A 635 -18.20 24.49 1.66
C VAL A 635 -18.21 25.97 1.31
N PHE A 636 -19.37 26.48 0.83
CA PHE A 636 -19.48 27.83 0.33
C PHE A 636 -20.73 28.53 0.85
N GLY A 637 -20.59 29.84 1.15
CA GLY A 637 -21.70 30.74 1.36
C GLY A 637 -22.28 31.24 0.05
N ALA A 638 -23.55 31.70 0.06
CA ALA A 638 -24.23 32.20 -1.11
C ALA A 638 -23.62 33.51 -1.65
N ASP A 639 -22.83 34.24 -0.87
CA ASP A 639 -22.10 35.45 -1.26
C ASP A 639 -20.73 35.17 -1.88
N GLU A 640 -20.28 33.91 -1.86
CA GLU A 640 -18.99 33.51 -2.40
C GLU A 640 -19.06 33.23 -3.91
N LYS A 641 -17.97 33.49 -4.59
CA LYS A 641 -17.78 33.19 -6.01
C LYS A 641 -16.49 32.39 -6.20
N PRO A 642 -16.50 31.10 -5.88
CA PRO A 642 -15.29 30.29 -6.00
C PRO A 642 -14.86 30.14 -7.44
N SER A 643 -13.56 30.07 -7.66
CA SER A 643 -12.98 29.69 -8.94
C SER A 643 -12.79 28.17 -8.94
N VAL A 644 -13.38 27.50 -9.92
CA VAL A 644 -13.21 26.08 -10.12
C VAL A 644 -12.42 25.86 -11.39
N GLU A 645 -11.16 25.45 -11.25
CA GLU A 645 -10.31 25.09 -12.39
C GLU A 645 -10.53 23.62 -12.74
N ILE A 646 -10.68 23.32 -14.03
CA ILE A 646 -10.78 21.95 -14.56
C ILE A 646 -9.42 21.57 -15.12
N LEU A 647 -8.91 20.41 -14.71
CA LEU A 647 -7.65 19.84 -15.16
C LEU A 647 -7.90 18.47 -15.82
N LEU A 648 -7.03 18.10 -16.73
CA LEU A 648 -6.95 16.76 -17.31
C LEU A 648 -5.58 16.17 -17.01
N SER A 649 -5.54 15.12 -16.21
CA SER A 649 -4.39 14.24 -16.06
C SER A 649 -4.48 13.15 -17.12
N SER A 650 -3.49 13.02 -18.03
CA SER A 650 -3.57 12.17 -19.21
C SER A 650 -2.27 11.38 -19.44
N TYR A 651 -2.20 10.20 -18.85
CA TYR A 651 -1.11 9.23 -18.98
C TYR A 651 -1.50 7.97 -19.77
N GLY A 652 -2.70 7.94 -20.35
CA GLY A 652 -3.21 6.82 -21.14
C GLY A 652 -2.46 6.59 -22.46
N LYS A 653 -2.76 5.45 -23.08
CA LYS A 653 -2.23 5.12 -24.40
C LYS A 653 -2.64 6.17 -25.44
N GLY A 654 -1.67 6.93 -25.88
CA GLY A 654 -1.93 8.08 -26.73
C GLY A 654 -2.45 9.29 -25.92
N LYS A 655 -1.96 10.45 -26.28
CA LYS A 655 -2.25 11.69 -25.61
C LYS A 655 -3.59 12.26 -26.07
N ILE A 656 -4.41 12.72 -25.15
CA ILE A 656 -5.63 13.46 -25.48
C ILE A 656 -5.23 14.90 -25.87
N LYS A 657 -5.21 15.20 -27.16
CA LYS A 657 -4.68 16.47 -27.70
C LYS A 657 -5.69 17.62 -27.70
N SER A 658 -6.98 17.31 -27.74
CA SER A 658 -8.07 18.32 -27.72
C SER A 658 -9.36 17.65 -27.34
N GLY A 659 -10.30 18.44 -26.84
CA GLY A 659 -11.63 17.99 -26.47
C GLY A 659 -12.48 19.10 -25.90
N ALA A 660 -13.66 18.73 -25.44
CA ALA A 660 -14.56 19.60 -24.71
C ALA A 660 -14.99 18.88 -23.42
N VAL A 661 -14.63 19.44 -22.28
CA VAL A 661 -15.08 18.96 -20.97
C VAL A 661 -16.39 19.65 -20.63
N ARG A 662 -17.44 18.87 -20.46
CA ARG A 662 -18.73 19.35 -19.95
C ARG A 662 -18.68 19.34 -18.42
N TYR A 663 -19.21 20.37 -17.82
CA TYR A 663 -19.45 20.43 -16.40
C TYR A 663 -20.93 20.69 -16.10
N SER A 664 -21.40 20.13 -15.00
CA SER A 664 -22.75 20.31 -14.50
C SER A 664 -22.68 20.41 -12.98
N LEU A 665 -23.12 21.53 -12.41
CA LEU A 665 -23.24 21.73 -10.97
C LEU A 665 -24.71 21.85 -10.62
N ARG A 666 -25.24 20.86 -9.89
CA ARG A 666 -26.67 20.71 -9.61
C ARG A 666 -26.97 20.56 -8.14
N SER A 667 -28.06 21.21 -7.74
CA SER A 667 -28.72 21.05 -6.43
C SER A 667 -30.21 21.29 -6.60
N ASP A 668 -30.95 21.42 -5.50
CA ASP A 668 -32.39 21.73 -5.54
C ASP A 668 -32.68 23.11 -6.15
N GLU A 669 -31.79 24.08 -5.90
CA GLU A 669 -31.98 25.49 -6.33
C GLU A 669 -30.94 25.93 -7.40
N LEU A 670 -30.07 25.02 -7.84
CA LEU A 670 -28.96 25.32 -8.74
C LEU A 670 -28.91 24.34 -9.90
N ASP A 671 -28.84 24.88 -11.13
CA ASP A 671 -28.57 24.10 -12.35
C ASP A 671 -27.64 24.89 -13.28
N ILE A 672 -26.32 24.78 -13.00
CA ILE A 672 -25.28 25.41 -13.80
C ILE A 672 -24.66 24.37 -14.70
N ASN A 673 -24.70 24.60 -16.01
CA ASN A 673 -24.14 23.72 -17.00
C ASN A 673 -23.27 24.50 -17.97
N GLY A 674 -22.19 23.88 -18.42
CA GLY A 674 -21.31 24.48 -19.41
C GLY A 674 -20.36 23.48 -20.03
N SER A 675 -19.53 24.00 -20.93
CA SER A 675 -18.50 23.22 -21.59
C SER A 675 -17.27 24.10 -21.83
N VAL A 676 -16.10 23.54 -21.59
CA VAL A 676 -14.83 24.20 -21.88
C VAL A 676 -14.08 23.39 -22.93
N GLU A 677 -13.79 24.04 -24.07
CA GLU A 677 -12.94 23.43 -25.11
C GLU A 677 -11.47 23.68 -24.78
N PHE A 678 -10.63 22.68 -25.06
CA PHE A 678 -9.19 22.81 -24.85
C PHE A 678 -8.39 22.19 -26.00
N THR A 679 -7.19 22.69 -26.15
CA THR A 679 -6.12 22.07 -26.93
C THR A 679 -4.94 21.86 -25.97
N SER A 680 -4.57 20.61 -25.76
CA SER A 680 -3.48 20.26 -24.85
C SER A 680 -2.15 20.73 -25.42
N SER A 681 -1.30 21.26 -24.55
CA SER A 681 0.15 21.31 -24.76
C SER A 681 0.74 19.88 -24.78
N ASP A 682 2.05 19.75 -24.86
CA ASP A 682 2.68 18.43 -24.73
C ASP A 682 2.75 17.91 -23.27
N ALA A 683 2.24 18.65 -22.29
CA ALA A 683 2.18 18.24 -20.89
C ALA A 683 1.12 17.12 -20.63
N ARG A 684 1.38 16.26 -19.66
CA ARG A 684 0.45 15.21 -19.22
C ARG A 684 -0.64 15.74 -18.30
N LEU A 685 -0.35 16.80 -17.56
CA LEU A 685 -1.33 17.56 -16.79
C LEU A 685 -1.66 18.84 -17.57
N THR A 686 -2.92 19.02 -17.93
CA THR A 686 -3.39 20.16 -18.76
C THR A 686 -4.48 20.91 -18.01
N SER A 687 -4.32 22.23 -17.86
CA SER A 687 -5.43 23.10 -17.47
C SER A 687 -6.40 23.22 -18.64
N VAL A 688 -7.61 22.73 -18.44
CA VAL A 688 -8.69 22.76 -19.44
C VAL A 688 -9.35 24.14 -19.46
N GLY A 689 -9.54 24.70 -18.27
CA GLY A 689 -10.13 26.04 -18.10
C GLY A 689 -10.80 26.20 -16.74
N THR A 690 -11.41 27.34 -16.53
CA THR A 690 -11.97 27.74 -15.24
C THR A 690 -13.39 28.19 -15.42
N PHE A 691 -14.26 27.88 -14.46
CA PHE A 691 -15.58 28.48 -14.35
C PHE A 691 -15.82 29.02 -12.93
N VAL A 692 -16.68 30.04 -12.82
CA VAL A 692 -17.03 30.69 -11.55
C VAL A 692 -18.53 30.50 -11.35
N PRO A 693 -18.98 29.56 -10.52
CA PRO A 693 -20.41 29.43 -10.23
C PRO A 693 -20.93 30.61 -9.42
N ASP A 694 -22.17 31.02 -9.68
CA ASP A 694 -22.86 32.05 -8.93
C ASP A 694 -23.84 31.39 -7.95
N PHE A 695 -23.59 31.56 -6.66
CA PHE A 695 -24.40 30.99 -5.57
C PHE A 695 -25.39 32.00 -4.99
N SER A 696 -25.47 33.25 -5.51
CA SER A 696 -26.29 34.33 -4.96
C SER A 696 -27.79 34.02 -4.91
N GLY A 697 -28.25 33.03 -5.71
CA GLY A 697 -29.64 32.57 -5.73
C GLY A 697 -29.98 31.51 -4.67
N ILE A 698 -29.02 31.06 -3.88
CA ILE A 698 -29.22 30.01 -2.85
C ILE A 698 -29.99 30.60 -1.66
N THR A 699 -31.17 30.04 -1.39
CA THR A 699 -32.07 30.50 -0.29
C THR A 699 -32.17 29.46 0.83
N LYS A 700 -31.76 28.20 0.56
CA LYS A 700 -31.77 27.08 1.51
C LYS A 700 -30.42 26.36 1.55
N PRO A 701 -30.00 25.83 2.72
CA PRO A 701 -28.86 24.98 2.82
C PRO A 701 -29.04 23.71 1.94
N GLN A 702 -28.06 23.38 1.17
CA GLN A 702 -28.18 22.28 0.23
C GLN A 702 -26.83 21.67 -0.17
N LYS A 703 -26.91 20.42 -0.57
CA LYS A 703 -25.84 19.67 -1.21
C LYS A 703 -25.91 19.90 -2.72
N ALA A 704 -24.79 20.27 -3.33
CA ALA A 704 -24.66 20.40 -4.77
C ALA A 704 -23.62 19.41 -5.30
N VAL A 705 -23.89 18.83 -6.47
CA VAL A 705 -22.98 17.88 -7.10
C VAL A 705 -22.41 18.51 -8.36
N LEU A 706 -21.10 18.70 -8.40
CA LEU A 706 -20.35 18.99 -9.60
C LEU A 706 -19.98 17.69 -10.31
N THR A 707 -20.35 17.57 -11.57
CA THR A 707 -19.93 16.46 -12.45
C THR A 707 -19.10 17.01 -13.60
N LEU A 708 -17.97 16.40 -13.86
CA LEU A 708 -17.13 16.63 -15.03
C LEU A 708 -17.24 15.42 -15.97
N ALA A 709 -17.36 15.64 -17.27
CA ALA A 709 -17.49 14.56 -18.24
C ALA A 709 -16.87 14.88 -19.60
N MET A 710 -16.15 13.90 -20.18
CA MET A 710 -15.59 13.93 -21.53
C MET A 710 -15.49 12.51 -22.10
N GLY A 711 -16.36 12.17 -23.06
CA GLY A 711 -16.45 10.79 -23.55
C GLY A 711 -16.85 9.85 -22.41
N GLU A 712 -16.03 8.85 -22.15
CA GLU A 712 -16.21 7.90 -21.04
C GLU A 712 -15.60 8.40 -19.71
N LEU A 713 -14.77 9.43 -19.76
CA LEU A 713 -14.19 10.02 -18.56
C LEU A 713 -15.24 10.81 -17.77
N HIS A 714 -15.32 10.56 -16.49
CA HIS A 714 -16.19 11.27 -15.58
C HIS A 714 -15.56 11.38 -14.19
N ASN A 715 -15.89 12.42 -13.47
CA ASN A 715 -15.56 12.63 -12.06
C ASN A 715 -16.61 13.49 -11.41
N SER A 716 -16.77 13.42 -10.09
CA SER A 716 -17.76 14.19 -9.36
C SER A 716 -17.25 14.69 -8.01
N TYR A 717 -17.77 15.83 -7.58
CA TYR A 717 -17.43 16.49 -6.32
C TYR A 717 -18.71 16.95 -5.63
N VAL A 718 -18.74 16.86 -4.30
CA VAL A 718 -19.87 17.32 -3.50
C VAL A 718 -19.52 18.65 -2.86
N PHE A 719 -20.32 19.68 -3.14
CA PHE A 719 -20.24 20.97 -2.47
C PHE A 719 -21.42 21.15 -1.49
N TRP A 720 -21.17 21.85 -0.40
CA TRP A 720 -22.15 22.21 0.58
C TRP A 720 -22.39 23.72 0.50
N LEU A 721 -23.63 24.12 0.20
CA LEU A 721 -23.98 25.49 -0.09
C LEU A 721 -24.94 26.05 0.97
N TYR A 722 -24.61 27.20 1.50
CA TYR A 722 -25.36 27.80 2.59
C TYR A 722 -25.82 29.24 2.22
N PRO A 723 -27.09 29.58 2.47
CA PRO A 723 -27.56 30.95 2.33
C PRO A 723 -26.87 31.85 3.36
N GLN A 724 -26.87 33.16 3.09
CA GLN A 724 -26.49 34.11 4.12
C GLN A 724 -27.44 34.05 5.30
N THR A 725 -26.90 33.93 6.51
CA THR A 725 -27.66 33.84 7.73
C THR A 725 -27.21 34.91 8.73
N ASN A 726 -28.20 35.62 9.32
CA ASN A 726 -27.95 36.55 10.41
C ASN A 726 -28.01 35.76 11.74
N VAL A 727 -26.91 35.17 12.12
CA VAL A 727 -26.72 34.44 13.36
C VAL A 727 -25.55 35.03 14.09
N GLU A 728 -25.78 35.43 15.34
CA GLU A 728 -24.72 35.84 16.25
C GLU A 728 -24.34 34.65 17.15
N ILE A 729 -23.10 34.27 17.17
CA ILE A 729 -22.57 33.17 17.99
C ILE A 729 -21.49 33.73 18.90
N THR A 730 -21.71 33.57 20.20
CA THR A 730 -20.77 34.01 21.26
C THR A 730 -20.53 32.91 22.26
N GLU A 731 -19.59 33.08 23.16
CA GLU A 731 -19.37 32.16 24.30
C GLU A 731 -20.60 32.00 25.21
N ASN A 732 -21.57 32.93 25.13
CA ASN A 732 -22.77 32.93 25.98
C ASN A 732 -24.01 32.30 25.30
N GLY A 733 -23.97 32.08 23.99
CA GLY A 733 -25.07 31.52 23.27
C GLY A 733 -25.14 31.86 21.80
N ILE A 734 -26.26 31.46 21.19
CA ILE A 734 -26.60 31.69 19.78
C ILE A 734 -27.86 32.54 19.75
N LYS A 735 -27.85 33.57 18.91
CA LYS A 735 -29.02 34.40 18.65
C LYS A 735 -29.31 34.41 17.15
N THR A 736 -30.52 34.03 16.79
CA THR A 736 -31.09 34.17 15.44
C THR A 736 -32.07 35.30 15.40
N ALA A 737 -32.71 35.55 14.26
CA ALA A 737 -33.76 36.58 14.14
C ALA A 737 -34.98 36.25 15.04
N ASP A 738 -35.28 34.98 15.24
CA ASP A 738 -36.54 34.51 15.86
C ASP A 738 -36.33 33.86 17.22
N ASP A 739 -35.10 33.39 17.53
CA ASP A 739 -34.80 32.54 18.71
C ASP A 739 -33.46 32.89 19.34
N GLU A 740 -33.32 32.48 20.63
CA GLU A 740 -32.06 32.58 21.38
C GLU A 740 -31.81 31.23 22.10
N LEU A 741 -30.63 30.69 21.98
CA LEU A 741 -30.15 29.52 22.70
C LEU A 741 -29.01 29.93 23.64
N ILE A 742 -29.21 29.80 24.93
CA ILE A 742 -28.25 30.24 25.95
C ILE A 742 -27.27 29.07 26.24
N PHE A 743 -26.00 29.35 26.24
CA PHE A 743 -24.97 28.43 26.66
C PHE A 743 -24.77 28.50 28.18
N THR A 744 -24.54 27.35 28.79
CA THR A 744 -24.29 27.22 30.23
C THR A 744 -23.29 26.11 30.51
N ASP A 745 -22.61 26.24 31.62
CA ASP A 745 -21.60 25.29 32.11
C ASP A 745 -22.16 24.21 33.05
N SER A 746 -23.44 24.25 33.38
CA SER A 746 -24.04 23.28 34.28
C SER A 746 -25.47 22.89 33.94
N VAL A 747 -25.78 21.63 34.27
CA VAL A 747 -27.13 21.05 34.11
C VAL A 747 -28.14 21.78 34.97
N GLU A 748 -27.80 22.26 36.17
CA GLU A 748 -28.67 22.97 37.08
C GLU A 748 -29.06 24.34 36.51
N LYS A 749 -28.08 25.07 35.93
CA LYS A 749 -28.37 26.37 35.25
C LYS A 749 -29.26 26.14 34.03
N ALA A 750 -28.98 25.10 33.22
CA ALA A 750 -29.80 24.75 32.07
C ALA A 750 -31.24 24.46 32.47
N LYS A 751 -31.46 23.63 33.51
CA LYS A 751 -32.81 23.33 34.04
C LYS A 751 -33.54 24.59 34.50
N ALA A 752 -32.85 25.49 35.19
CA ALA A 752 -33.44 26.75 35.65
C ALA A 752 -33.87 27.66 34.48
N LEU A 753 -33.06 27.76 33.46
CA LEU A 753 -33.36 28.52 32.24
C LEU A 753 -34.54 27.89 31.49
N ILE A 754 -34.56 26.60 31.27
CA ILE A 754 -35.66 25.87 30.60
C ILE A 754 -36.96 26.02 31.41
N ALA A 755 -36.92 25.90 32.72
CA ALA A 755 -38.09 26.11 33.57
C ALA A 755 -38.62 27.56 33.52
N SER A 756 -37.78 28.53 33.14
CA SER A 756 -38.17 29.91 32.90
C SER A 756 -38.69 30.19 31.46
N GLY A 757 -38.78 29.14 30.64
CA GLY A 757 -39.26 29.23 29.25
C GLY A 757 -38.17 29.64 28.24
N LYS A 758 -36.88 29.58 28.60
CA LYS A 758 -35.79 29.85 27.71
C LYS A 758 -35.19 28.57 27.14
N LYS A 759 -34.60 28.61 25.94
CA LYS A 759 -33.78 27.52 25.40
C LYS A 759 -32.38 27.58 26.01
N ALA A 760 -31.86 26.45 26.47
CA ALA A 760 -30.51 26.39 27.03
C ALA A 760 -29.82 25.08 26.68
N MET A 761 -28.51 25.18 26.38
CA MET A 761 -27.66 24.06 26.05
C MET A 761 -26.43 24.06 26.99
N VAL A 762 -26.02 22.87 27.44
CA VAL A 762 -24.83 22.71 28.24
C VAL A 762 -23.63 22.58 27.31
N ILE A 763 -22.69 23.51 27.40
CA ILE A 763 -21.37 23.34 26.80
C ILE A 763 -20.49 22.56 27.78
N THR A 764 -19.98 21.44 27.36
CA THR A 764 -19.14 20.59 28.20
C THR A 764 -17.75 21.18 28.35
N ASP A 765 -17.12 20.98 29.50
CA ASP A 765 -15.80 21.56 29.80
C ASP A 765 -14.62 20.72 29.27
N GLY A 766 -14.90 19.55 28.67
CA GLY A 766 -13.89 18.63 28.18
C GLY A 766 -13.09 17.90 29.26
N SER A 767 -13.52 17.98 30.55
CA SER A 767 -12.82 17.32 31.67
C SER A 767 -12.94 15.79 31.62
N ASN A 768 -14.01 15.25 31.00
CA ASN A 768 -14.22 13.83 30.75
C ASN A 768 -14.38 13.57 29.24
N ALA A 769 -13.37 13.97 28.48
CA ALA A 769 -13.40 13.88 27.02
C ALA A 769 -12.03 13.49 26.47
N ILE A 770 -12.01 13.08 25.22
CA ILE A 770 -10.78 12.82 24.47
C ILE A 770 -10.67 13.78 23.27
N GLU A 771 -9.44 13.96 22.78
CA GLU A 771 -9.21 14.76 21.58
C GLU A 771 -9.91 14.12 20.39
N ASN A 772 -10.55 14.95 19.56
CA ASN A 772 -11.29 14.51 18.39
C ASN A 772 -10.44 14.66 17.13
N ALA A 773 -10.49 13.69 16.22
CA ALA A 773 -9.80 13.72 14.96
C ALA A 773 -10.80 13.79 13.80
N TYR A 774 -10.48 14.56 12.75
CA TYR A 774 -11.34 14.68 11.57
C TYR A 774 -11.45 13.34 10.83
N CYS A 775 -10.35 12.61 10.68
CA CYS A 775 -10.35 11.27 10.11
C CYS A 775 -9.47 10.31 10.90
N ALA A 776 -9.70 9.03 10.73
CA ALA A 776 -8.83 7.98 11.23
C ALA A 776 -7.52 7.97 10.44
N ASP A 777 -6.41 7.91 11.15
CA ASP A 777 -5.08 7.79 10.58
C ASP A 777 -4.31 6.61 11.18
N PHE A 778 -3.11 6.32 10.67
CA PHE A 778 -2.30 5.18 11.10
C PHE A 778 -1.87 5.18 12.58
N TRP A 779 -2.01 6.29 13.30
CA TRP A 779 -1.78 6.33 14.76
C TRP A 779 -2.81 5.52 15.55
N ASN A 780 -3.91 5.14 14.92
CA ASN A 780 -4.87 4.21 15.50
C ASN A 780 -4.35 2.76 15.55
N TYR A 781 -3.31 2.43 14.81
CA TYR A 781 -2.74 1.10 14.85
C TYR A 781 -1.91 0.89 16.12
N HIS A 782 -2.18 -0.22 16.81
CA HIS A 782 -1.48 -0.59 18.05
C HIS A 782 0.06 -0.55 17.90
N MET A 783 0.58 -1.01 16.78
CA MET A 783 2.01 -1.03 16.48
C MET A 783 2.65 0.35 16.58
N PHE A 784 2.03 1.38 16.00
CA PHE A 784 2.59 2.73 16.00
C PHE A 784 2.63 3.35 17.39
N ARG A 785 1.63 3.05 18.24
CA ARG A 785 1.64 3.49 19.64
C ARG A 785 2.76 2.83 20.43
N VAL A 786 2.97 1.52 20.25
CA VAL A 786 4.08 0.80 20.89
C VAL A 786 5.43 1.38 20.45
N ILE A 787 5.59 1.71 19.17
CA ILE A 787 6.78 2.40 18.67
C ILE A 787 6.96 3.77 19.32
N SER A 788 5.91 4.59 19.39
CA SER A 788 5.95 5.92 20.00
C SER A 788 6.32 5.86 21.48
N GLU A 789 5.75 4.91 22.20
CA GLU A 789 6.08 4.67 23.61
C GLU A 789 7.54 4.26 23.80
N SER A 790 8.06 3.38 22.94
CA SER A 790 9.46 2.96 22.96
C SER A 790 10.45 4.14 22.72
N MET A 791 10.01 5.14 21.97
CA MET A 791 10.75 6.39 21.73
C MET A 791 10.57 7.45 22.83
N ASN A 792 9.88 7.14 23.92
CA ASN A 792 9.47 8.10 24.96
C ASN A 792 8.63 9.27 24.40
N LYS A 793 7.85 9.04 23.38
CA LYS A 793 6.92 9.99 22.75
C LYS A 793 5.51 9.38 22.70
N PRO A 794 4.88 9.07 23.85
CA PRO A 794 3.58 8.39 23.86
C PRO A 794 2.53 9.24 23.15
N VAL A 795 1.76 8.64 22.29
CA VAL A 795 0.66 9.25 21.54
C VAL A 795 -0.63 8.55 21.91
N ALA A 796 -1.65 9.35 22.19
CA ALA A 796 -2.99 8.80 22.37
C ALA A 796 -3.53 8.32 21.02
N PRO A 797 -4.26 7.20 20.96
CA PRO A 797 -4.96 6.80 19.75
C PRO A 797 -6.01 7.85 19.37
N GLY A 798 -6.15 8.11 18.07
CA GLY A 798 -7.15 9.02 17.52
C GLY A 798 -8.57 8.46 17.55
N THR A 799 -9.53 9.26 17.13
CA THR A 799 -10.90 8.85 16.83
C THR A 799 -11.04 8.56 15.34
N MET A 800 -12.14 7.89 14.93
CA MET A 800 -12.30 7.38 13.57
C MET A 800 -13.37 8.13 12.76
N GLY A 801 -13.73 9.36 13.17
CA GLY A 801 -14.75 10.16 12.51
C GLY A 801 -16.11 10.09 13.20
N LEU A 802 -17.16 10.47 12.50
CA LEU A 802 -18.49 10.69 13.06
C LEU A 802 -19.53 9.69 12.55
N LEU A 803 -20.41 9.26 13.45
CA LEU A 803 -21.72 8.66 13.14
C LEU A 803 -22.80 9.68 13.50
N ILE A 804 -23.60 10.11 12.53
CA ILE A 804 -24.56 11.20 12.67
C ILE A 804 -25.98 10.69 12.47
N ASP A 805 -26.87 10.95 13.44
CA ASP A 805 -28.30 10.79 13.23
C ASP A 805 -28.83 11.96 12.39
N LYS A 806 -28.67 11.86 11.08
CA LYS A 806 -29.07 12.88 10.11
C LYS A 806 -30.56 13.17 10.08
N ASN A 807 -31.37 12.32 10.71
CA ASN A 807 -32.81 12.48 10.78
C ASN A 807 -33.28 13.18 12.08
N ASP A 808 -32.38 13.48 13.02
CA ASP A 808 -32.75 14.28 14.20
C ASP A 808 -33.25 15.66 13.76
N LYS A 809 -34.31 16.14 14.41
CA LYS A 809 -34.91 17.43 14.10
C LYS A 809 -33.91 18.61 14.14
N LEU A 810 -32.83 18.51 14.93
CA LEU A 810 -31.82 19.56 15.02
C LEU A 810 -31.14 19.84 13.68
N PHE A 811 -31.19 18.89 12.74
CA PHE A 811 -30.59 19.03 11.41
C PHE A 811 -31.60 19.33 10.31
N SER A 812 -32.86 19.70 10.64
CA SER A 812 -33.90 20.00 9.64
C SER A 812 -33.49 21.15 8.66
N ALA A 813 -32.63 22.05 9.12
CA ALA A 813 -32.06 23.14 8.31
C ALA A 813 -30.54 22.99 8.12
N PHE A 814 -29.96 21.80 8.33
CA PHE A 814 -28.55 21.49 8.13
C PHE A 814 -28.42 20.14 7.45
N PRO A 815 -28.48 20.08 6.11
CA PRO A 815 -28.38 18.82 5.39
C PRO A 815 -27.04 18.19 5.66
N CYS A 816 -27.06 16.92 6.07
CA CYS A 816 -25.84 16.16 6.40
C CYS A 816 -25.99 14.69 6.01
N GLU A 817 -24.87 14.02 5.88
CA GLU A 817 -24.81 12.58 5.70
C GLU A 817 -24.72 11.87 7.07
N LYS A 818 -24.81 10.53 7.08
CA LYS A 818 -24.65 9.69 8.28
C LYS A 818 -23.20 9.71 8.80
N PHE A 819 -22.26 10.21 8.03
CA PHE A 819 -20.82 10.14 8.25
C PHE A 819 -20.15 11.52 8.13
N THR A 820 -18.88 11.59 8.49
CA THR A 820 -18.06 12.81 8.38
C THR A 820 -17.98 13.29 6.93
N THR A 821 -18.30 14.57 6.72
CA THR A 821 -18.14 15.25 5.43
C THR A 821 -17.39 16.57 5.64
N PRO A 822 -16.87 17.23 4.60
CA PRO A 822 -16.09 18.46 4.74
C PRO A 822 -16.74 19.58 5.58
N GLN A 823 -18.05 19.66 5.59
CA GLN A 823 -18.77 20.64 6.41
C GLN A 823 -18.64 20.43 7.94
N TRP A 824 -18.17 19.26 8.37
CA TRP A 824 -17.95 18.96 9.79
C TRP A 824 -16.54 19.26 10.27
N TYR A 825 -15.63 19.66 9.38
CA TYR A 825 -14.23 19.88 9.72
C TYR A 825 -14.06 20.85 10.90
N GLU A 826 -14.66 22.06 10.80
CA GLU A 826 -14.58 23.08 11.86
C GLU A 826 -15.25 22.61 13.16
N ALA A 827 -16.37 21.90 13.06
CA ALA A 827 -17.05 21.36 14.25
C ALA A 827 -16.19 20.29 14.96
N VAL A 828 -15.50 19.45 14.21
CA VAL A 828 -14.61 18.41 14.78
C VAL A 828 -13.37 19.03 15.40
N THR A 829 -12.68 19.93 14.67
CA THR A 829 -11.41 20.53 15.12
C THR A 829 -11.57 21.50 16.29
N HIS A 830 -12.79 22.03 16.50
CA HIS A 830 -13.13 22.88 17.65
C HIS A 830 -13.97 22.13 18.69
N SER A 831 -13.77 20.83 18.87
CA SER A 831 -14.46 20.01 19.85
C SER A 831 -13.56 18.97 20.53
N LYS A 832 -14.07 18.42 21.62
CA LYS A 832 -13.60 17.16 22.20
C LYS A 832 -14.73 16.17 22.25
N ALA A 833 -14.43 14.89 22.22
CA ALA A 833 -15.43 13.83 22.30
C ALA A 833 -15.70 13.46 23.78
N ASP A 834 -16.88 13.80 24.30
CA ASP A 834 -17.26 13.47 25.68
C ASP A 834 -17.42 11.97 25.88
N ILE A 835 -16.85 11.42 26.96
CA ILE A 835 -16.97 10.00 27.32
C ILE A 835 -18.32 9.77 28.01
N LEU A 836 -19.14 8.90 27.44
CA LEU A 836 -20.51 8.61 27.89
C LEU A 836 -20.70 7.17 28.42
N ASP A 837 -19.60 6.48 28.74
CA ASP A 837 -19.63 5.07 29.20
C ASP A 837 -20.55 4.85 30.41
N ASP A 838 -20.60 5.83 31.32
CA ASP A 838 -21.47 5.77 32.53
C ASP A 838 -22.96 6.05 32.24
N THR A 839 -23.30 6.32 30.99
CA THR A 839 -24.68 6.66 30.56
C THR A 839 -25.09 5.86 29.30
N PRO A 840 -25.26 4.54 29.45
CA PRO A 840 -25.50 3.65 28.31
C PRO A 840 -26.86 3.87 27.62
N ASP A 841 -27.77 4.56 28.29
CA ASP A 841 -29.09 4.95 27.79
C ASP A 841 -29.07 6.23 26.93
N VAL A 842 -27.93 6.94 26.88
CA VAL A 842 -27.75 8.11 26.00
C VAL A 842 -27.27 7.64 24.64
N THR A 843 -28.05 7.90 23.60
CA THR A 843 -27.65 7.80 22.21
C THR A 843 -27.26 9.19 21.70
N PRO A 844 -26.00 9.43 21.32
CA PRO A 844 -25.58 10.71 20.76
C PRO A 844 -26.29 11.00 19.42
N ILE A 845 -26.59 12.28 19.17
CA ILE A 845 -27.08 12.77 17.87
C ILE A 845 -25.90 12.88 16.90
N VAL A 846 -24.74 13.35 17.41
CA VAL A 846 -23.45 13.26 16.76
C VAL A 846 -22.54 12.44 17.64
N GLN A 847 -22.39 11.19 17.28
CA GLN A 847 -21.50 10.24 17.93
C GLN A 847 -20.13 10.29 17.27
N VAL A 848 -19.08 10.33 18.09
CA VAL A 848 -17.72 10.13 17.59
C VAL A 848 -17.42 8.64 17.64
N VAL A 849 -16.92 8.08 16.56
CA VAL A 849 -16.50 6.69 16.55
C VAL A 849 -15.11 6.60 17.18
N ASP A 850 -14.99 5.83 18.25
CA ASP A 850 -13.71 5.60 18.91
C ASP A 850 -12.95 4.45 18.23
N ASN A 851 -11.63 4.42 18.40
CA ASN A 851 -10.85 3.29 17.92
C ASN A 851 -11.13 2.00 18.70
N THR A 852 -10.74 0.89 18.13
CA THR A 852 -11.00 -0.45 18.63
C THR A 852 -10.22 -0.84 19.90
N GLU A 853 -9.26 0.00 20.33
CA GLU A 853 -8.50 -0.26 21.54
C GLU A 853 -9.17 0.29 22.80
N ARG A 854 -9.88 1.43 22.69
CA ARG A 854 -10.62 2.06 23.79
C ARG A 854 -12.11 1.73 23.78
N CYS A 855 -12.72 1.76 22.60
CA CYS A 855 -14.15 1.49 22.39
C CYS A 855 -15.05 2.31 23.32
N HIS A 856 -14.74 3.58 23.58
CA HIS A 856 -15.59 4.45 24.37
C HIS A 856 -16.88 4.80 23.62
N ARG A 857 -17.95 4.96 24.36
CA ARG A 857 -19.15 5.65 23.86
C ARG A 857 -18.85 7.16 23.91
N LEU A 858 -18.75 7.79 22.75
CA LEU A 858 -18.32 9.18 22.61
C LEU A 858 -19.43 10.04 22.00
N GLY A 859 -19.57 11.28 22.48
CA GLY A 859 -20.56 12.20 21.97
C GLY A 859 -20.03 13.63 21.76
N MET A 860 -20.43 14.27 20.66
CA MET A 860 -20.24 15.71 20.43
C MET A 860 -21.50 16.50 20.67
N LEU A 861 -22.65 15.95 20.28
CA LEU A 861 -23.97 16.54 20.46
C LEU A 861 -24.94 15.44 20.90
N TYR A 862 -25.54 15.59 22.07
CA TYR A 862 -26.39 14.55 22.65
C TYR A 862 -27.42 15.11 23.63
N LYS A 863 -28.51 14.36 23.87
CA LYS A 863 -29.52 14.71 24.88
C LYS A 863 -29.37 13.81 26.08
N ARG A 864 -29.27 14.42 27.26
CA ARG A 864 -29.29 13.71 28.57
C ARG A 864 -30.35 14.32 29.48
N ASN A 865 -31.31 13.49 29.91
CA ASN A 865 -32.44 13.94 30.75
C ASN A 865 -33.21 15.15 30.17
N GLY A 866 -33.38 15.18 28.83
CA GLY A 866 -34.07 16.25 28.10
C GLY A 866 -33.29 17.54 27.94
N ILE A 867 -32.02 17.57 28.34
CA ILE A 867 -31.10 18.70 28.15
C ILE A 867 -30.16 18.39 27.03
N LEU A 868 -29.92 19.36 26.15
CA LEU A 868 -28.94 19.27 25.08
C LEU A 868 -27.54 19.58 25.61
N HIS A 869 -26.63 18.72 25.34
CA HIS A 869 -25.19 18.85 25.62
C HIS A 869 -24.42 18.95 24.31
N CYS A 870 -23.41 19.82 24.29
CA CYS A 870 -22.56 20.04 23.13
C CYS A 870 -21.12 20.27 23.57
N SER A 871 -20.19 19.59 22.92
CA SER A 871 -18.76 19.81 23.12
C SER A 871 -18.13 20.72 22.05
N ILE A 872 -18.89 21.10 21.04
CA ILE A 872 -18.40 21.97 19.96
C ILE A 872 -18.35 23.41 20.44
N ARG A 873 -17.20 24.05 20.30
CA ARG A 873 -17.03 25.47 20.61
C ARG A 873 -17.38 26.33 19.40
N LEU A 874 -18.67 26.40 19.10
CA LEU A 874 -19.21 27.06 17.91
C LEU A 874 -18.73 28.51 17.73
N TRP A 875 -18.42 29.22 18.81
CA TRP A 875 -17.93 30.60 18.77
C TRP A 875 -16.47 30.72 18.25
N GLU A 876 -15.68 29.64 18.30
CA GLU A 876 -14.29 29.63 17.79
C GLU A 876 -14.25 29.62 16.25
N ALA A 877 -15.33 29.16 15.61
CA ALA A 877 -15.50 29.14 14.16
C ALA A 877 -16.78 29.89 13.70
N ALA A 878 -17.18 30.95 14.42
CA ALA A 878 -18.45 31.68 14.21
C ALA A 878 -18.56 32.33 12.83
N ASP A 879 -17.46 32.54 12.11
CA ASP A 879 -17.45 33.25 10.83
C ASP A 879 -17.71 32.35 9.62
N VAL A 880 -17.58 31.02 9.75
CA VAL A 880 -17.75 30.12 8.63
C VAL A 880 -19.22 29.74 8.39
N PRO A 881 -19.65 29.59 7.13
CA PRO A 881 -21.08 29.42 6.79
C PRO A 881 -21.70 28.15 7.36
N GLU A 882 -20.97 27.04 7.39
CA GLU A 882 -21.41 25.76 7.94
C GLU A 882 -21.69 25.82 9.45
N ILE A 883 -20.88 26.53 10.21
CA ILE A 883 -21.05 26.68 11.66
C ILE A 883 -22.22 27.63 11.96
N LYS A 884 -22.36 28.71 11.21
CA LYS A 884 -23.55 29.62 11.30
C LYS A 884 -24.83 28.84 11.04
N GLN A 885 -24.85 28.01 10.02
CA GLN A 885 -26.04 27.24 9.66
C GLN A 885 -26.33 26.11 10.66
N LEU A 886 -25.29 25.42 11.16
CA LEU A 886 -25.45 24.40 12.22
C LEU A 886 -26.03 25.05 13.49
N ALA A 887 -25.45 26.17 13.92
CA ALA A 887 -25.91 26.93 15.07
C ALA A 887 -27.38 27.37 14.93
N LYS A 888 -27.73 27.89 13.73
CA LYS A 888 -29.12 28.24 13.41
C LYS A 888 -30.05 27.06 13.53
N SER A 889 -29.69 25.96 12.86
CA SER A 889 -30.53 24.76 12.84
C SER A 889 -30.76 24.19 14.25
N ILE A 890 -29.73 24.14 15.09
CA ILE A 890 -29.83 23.73 16.47
C ILE A 890 -30.76 24.68 17.24
N THR A 891 -30.59 25.99 17.13
CA THR A 891 -31.34 27.00 17.89
C THR A 891 -32.83 26.97 17.54
N GLU A 892 -33.19 26.88 16.28
CA GLU A 892 -34.56 26.90 15.81
C GLU A 892 -35.34 25.60 16.06
N ASN A 893 -34.62 24.46 16.11
CA ASN A 893 -35.22 23.13 16.17
C ASN A 893 -35.05 22.41 17.54
N PHE A 894 -34.37 23.02 18.49
CA PHE A 894 -34.23 22.47 19.87
C PHE A 894 -35.42 22.72 20.77
#